data_87e84702561193873b31567ae5aa15a8
#
_entry.id   87e84702561193873b31567ae5aa15a8
#
_cell.length_a   1.000
_cell.length_b   1.000
_cell.length_c   1.000
_cell.angle_alpha   90.00
_cell.angle_beta   90.00
_cell.angle_gamma   90.00
#
_symmetry.space_group_name_H-M   'P 1'
#
loop_
_entity.id
_entity.type
_entity.pdbx_description
1 polymer ?
#
loop_
_entity_poly.entity_id
_entity_poly.type
_entity_poly.pdbx_seq_one_letter_code
_entity_poly.pdbx_strand_id
1 'polypeptide(L)'
;MEDPMLSVREQSKLMSREVASAGRELQEQNRSKDAEIRRLAQELDAYKTMVAEKDSEIEKLRVEVKKLTDVLRQQTARGKAAPSSRPQGTMLPPIHEGLGMHGQQHDNKRAGRIGVKFGVSGESMSDTSATKDLPRVPKDQSVKQMLKEAIQQNDFMKNLDPIQVSEIVDCMDFQMFQSGQKVIQEGEAGQQLFVAEVGDLQVSKGGKNLGNMGPKTLFGELALLYNCSRTATVKAVTESKLWAIDRNIFQMIMIKTGRTRREEHFKFLKSVTLLKELPQAKLSKIADCLEVDFYHEGEYIIREGQTGDTFFIIIEGEVKVTQKIEGEEEPKLTRRLGRGETFGEKALLSEEKRTANVIAVGGVKCLTLDRVAFNQLIGPLNEIKKVDEQYSLEDENRGAARILQKRGSKDIKSSTSSKESQTSIPSSSDQVNGPAQDVLQYAKVPLDDLDIVATLGVGGFGRVELVKWQDNSFALKCLKKKHIVNTRQQEHIYSEKAIMMSCNSPFIIKLYKTFKDTRYVYMMMEPCLGGELWTILRDRGSFDDHTTRFCTACVVQAFTYLHGRGIIYRDLKPENLLLDQRGYVKLCDFGFAKKIGFGHKTWTFCGTPEYVAPEIILNKGHDYSADVWSLGILMFELLTGTPPFSGSDPMKTYNLILKGIDAVEFPRKIGKNANHLIKKLCKENPSERLGYQKNGMNDIKKHKWFQGFDWDGLTTQSTQPPIVPRVRGPNDTSNFDKYSRETDIPPEETSGWDTDF
;
A
#
# COMPACT_ATOMS: atom_id res chain seq x y z
N MET A 1 5.35 -40.95 74.80
CA MET A 1 4.00 -40.60 74.27
C MET A 1 3.94 -39.07 74.25
N GLU A 2 4.34 -38.45 73.11
CA GLU A 2 4.24 -37.02 72.93
C GLU A 2 2.77 -36.71 72.64
N ASP A 3 2.27 -35.68 73.28
CA ASP A 3 0.86 -35.25 73.25
C ASP A 3 0.47 -34.72 71.92
N PRO A 4 -0.43 -35.36 71.12
CA PRO A 4 -0.84 -34.88 69.75
C PRO A 4 -1.54 -33.54 69.77
N MET A 5 -2.02 -33.07 70.93
CA MET A 5 -2.72 -31.80 71.07
C MET A 5 -1.78 -30.59 71.12
N LEU A 6 -0.50 -30.77 71.44
CA LEU A 6 0.52 -29.72 71.44
C LEU A 6 0.92 -29.32 69.95
N SER A 7 1.01 -30.28 69.07
CA SER A 7 1.31 -30.11 67.65
C SER A 7 0.23 -29.30 66.92
N VAL A 8 -1.04 -29.55 67.20
CA VAL A 8 -2.17 -28.82 66.58
C VAL A 8 -2.23 -27.38 67.06
N ARG A 9 -1.88 -27.05 68.29
CA ARG A 9 -1.81 -25.69 68.85
C ARG A 9 -0.64 -24.90 68.22
N GLU A 10 0.50 -25.50 67.95
CA GLU A 10 1.64 -24.87 67.35
C GLU A 10 1.37 -24.56 65.84
N GLN A 11 0.78 -25.50 65.09
CA GLN A 11 0.35 -25.30 63.73
C GLN A 11 -0.71 -24.21 63.61
N SER A 12 -1.70 -24.12 64.49
CA SER A 12 -2.69 -23.05 64.54
C SER A 12 -2.08 -21.69 64.84
N LYS A 13 -1.03 -21.59 65.70
CA LYS A 13 -0.29 -20.34 65.92
C LYS A 13 0.57 -19.94 64.73
N LEU A 14 1.15 -20.91 64.01
CA LEU A 14 1.92 -20.63 62.79
C LEU A 14 1.01 -20.09 61.69
N MET A 15 -0.11 -20.74 61.38
CA MET A 15 -1.13 -20.27 60.42
C MET A 15 -1.66 -18.87 60.80
N SER A 16 -1.93 -18.61 62.09
CA SER A 16 -2.39 -17.28 62.50
C SER A 16 -1.34 -16.17 62.30
N ARG A 17 -0.05 -16.49 62.39
CA ARG A 17 1.06 -15.56 62.08
C ARG A 17 1.21 -15.34 60.58
N GLU A 18 1.08 -16.38 59.76
CA GLU A 18 1.13 -16.26 58.30
C GLU A 18 -0.04 -15.45 57.76
N VAL A 19 -1.27 -15.68 58.21
CA VAL A 19 -2.46 -14.87 57.84
C VAL A 19 -2.29 -13.41 58.26
N ALA A 20 -1.72 -13.15 59.46
CA ALA A 20 -1.46 -11.77 59.90
C ALA A 20 -0.32 -11.08 59.10
N SER A 21 0.66 -11.87 58.58
CA SER A 21 1.71 -11.36 57.71
C SER A 21 1.16 -11.02 56.33
N ALA A 22 0.40 -11.95 55.72
CA ALA A 22 -0.27 -11.75 54.43
C ALA A 22 -1.26 -10.56 54.46
N GLY A 23 -1.99 -10.41 55.57
CA GLY A 23 -2.88 -9.26 55.78
C GLY A 23 -2.15 -7.92 55.84
N ARG A 24 -0.95 -7.88 56.40
CA ARG A 24 -0.10 -6.65 56.40
C ARG A 24 0.47 -6.34 55.02
N GLU A 25 0.95 -7.31 54.30
CA GLU A 25 1.43 -7.17 52.93
C GLU A 25 0.32 -6.67 51.98
N LEU A 26 -0.89 -7.20 52.11
CA LEU A 26 -2.05 -6.76 51.33
C LEU A 26 -2.46 -5.31 51.67
N GLN A 27 -2.37 -4.90 52.94
CA GLN A 27 -2.62 -3.52 53.34
C GLN A 27 -1.56 -2.56 52.81
N GLU A 28 -0.32 -2.98 52.74
CA GLU A 28 0.79 -2.17 52.20
C GLU A 28 0.68 -2.02 50.71
N GLN A 29 0.33 -3.11 49.98
CA GLN A 29 0.02 -3.05 48.54
C GLN A 29 -1.18 -2.16 48.23
N ASN A 30 -2.24 -2.21 49.02
CA ASN A 30 -3.41 -1.33 48.82
C ASN A 30 -3.06 0.14 49.08
N ARG A 31 -2.23 0.45 50.11
CA ARG A 31 -1.75 1.83 50.33
C ARG A 31 -0.88 2.35 49.19
N SER A 32 -0.05 1.46 48.61
CA SER A 32 0.76 1.81 47.42
C SER A 32 -0.13 2.12 46.19
N LYS A 33 -1.14 1.28 45.95
CA LYS A 33 -2.12 1.50 44.86
C LYS A 33 -2.94 2.78 45.07
N ASP A 34 -3.35 3.07 46.29
CA ASP A 34 -4.09 4.31 46.61
C ASP A 34 -3.22 5.56 46.41
N ALA A 35 -1.91 5.45 46.62
CA ALA A 35 -0.97 6.54 46.35
C ALA A 35 -0.80 6.76 44.85
N GLU A 36 -0.71 5.67 44.08
CA GLU A 36 -0.61 5.71 42.62
C GLU A 36 -1.90 6.28 41.96
N ILE A 37 -3.07 5.86 42.43
CA ILE A 37 -4.37 6.38 41.99
C ILE A 37 -4.45 7.90 42.24
N ARG A 38 -3.99 8.38 43.40
CA ARG A 38 -3.96 9.83 43.71
C ARG A 38 -3.02 10.56 42.77
N ARG A 39 -1.85 9.98 42.44
CA ARG A 39 -0.90 10.60 41.51
C ARG A 39 -1.50 10.69 40.13
N LEU A 40 -2.10 9.59 39.58
CA LEU A 40 -2.74 9.56 38.29
C LEU A 40 -3.93 10.53 38.20
N ALA A 41 -4.69 10.70 39.28
CA ALA A 41 -5.76 11.68 39.36
C ALA A 41 -5.23 13.12 39.23
N GLN A 42 -4.10 13.44 39.85
CA GLN A 42 -3.44 14.76 39.75
C GLN A 42 -2.90 15.02 38.34
N GLU A 43 -2.29 14.00 37.73
CA GLU A 43 -1.83 14.08 36.33
C GLU A 43 -3.00 14.30 35.36
N LEU A 44 -4.11 13.60 35.56
CA LEU A 44 -5.33 13.78 34.74
C LEU A 44 -5.91 15.20 34.86
N ASP A 45 -5.91 15.78 36.05
CA ASP A 45 -6.38 17.16 36.25
C ASP A 45 -5.45 18.19 35.60
N ALA A 46 -4.13 17.98 35.65
CA ALA A 46 -3.17 18.78 34.93
C ALA A 46 -3.38 18.72 33.40
N TYR A 47 -3.63 17.53 32.86
CA TYR A 47 -3.97 17.38 31.43
C TYR A 47 -5.28 18.05 31.04
N LYS A 48 -6.33 17.99 31.88
CA LYS A 48 -7.59 18.69 31.62
C LYS A 48 -7.38 20.21 31.56
N THR A 49 -6.55 20.77 32.46
CA THR A 49 -6.22 22.18 32.46
C THR A 49 -5.49 22.59 31.18
N MET A 50 -4.49 21.79 30.75
CA MET A 50 -3.76 22.03 29.52
C MET A 50 -4.63 21.94 28.27
N VAL A 51 -5.61 21.01 28.21
CA VAL A 51 -6.60 20.92 27.13
C VAL A 51 -7.47 22.17 27.08
N ALA A 52 -7.96 22.65 28.23
CA ALA A 52 -8.77 23.88 28.30
C ALA A 52 -8.00 25.12 27.82
N GLU A 53 -6.70 25.21 28.13
CA GLU A 53 -5.83 26.30 27.63
C GLU A 53 -5.68 26.23 26.10
N LYS A 54 -5.49 25.02 25.55
CA LYS A 54 -5.38 24.82 24.09
C LYS A 54 -6.69 25.13 23.38
N ASP A 55 -7.83 24.75 23.93
CA ASP A 55 -9.14 25.10 23.38
C ASP A 55 -9.36 26.63 23.34
N SER A 56 -8.89 27.36 24.38
CA SER A 56 -8.92 28.83 24.40
C SER A 56 -8.03 29.42 23.29
N GLU A 57 -6.84 28.85 23.06
CA GLU A 57 -5.92 29.28 22.00
C GLU A 57 -6.51 29.02 20.60
N ILE A 58 -7.15 27.87 20.40
CA ILE A 58 -7.86 27.53 19.15
C ILE A 58 -8.98 28.53 18.88
N GLU A 59 -9.75 28.93 19.88
CA GLU A 59 -10.84 29.89 19.69
C GLU A 59 -10.31 31.29 19.32
N LYS A 60 -9.20 31.72 19.91
CA LYS A 60 -8.51 32.97 19.53
C LYS A 60 -8.07 32.93 18.06
N LEU A 61 -7.44 31.83 17.63
CA LEU A 61 -7.02 31.65 16.24
C LEU A 61 -8.21 31.63 15.27
N ARG A 62 -9.33 31.02 15.63
CA ARG A 62 -10.57 31.05 14.83
C ARG A 62 -11.09 32.48 14.61
N VAL A 63 -11.07 33.31 15.63
CA VAL A 63 -11.47 34.72 15.54
C VAL A 63 -10.52 35.49 14.62
N GLU A 64 -9.23 35.23 14.67
CA GLU A 64 -8.23 35.87 13.83
C GLU A 64 -8.35 35.44 12.34
N VAL A 65 -8.54 34.14 12.08
CA VAL A 65 -8.82 33.64 10.74
C VAL A 65 -10.09 34.27 10.16
N LYS A 66 -11.14 34.44 10.99
CA LYS A 66 -12.38 35.10 10.56
C LYS A 66 -12.13 36.57 10.17
N LYS A 67 -11.36 37.33 10.97
CA LYS A 67 -10.97 38.69 10.67
C LYS A 67 -10.19 38.79 9.35
N LEU A 68 -9.20 37.91 9.13
CA LEU A 68 -8.40 37.88 7.90
C LEU A 68 -9.26 37.53 6.69
N THR A 69 -10.21 36.61 6.85
CA THR A 69 -11.16 36.23 5.79
C THR A 69 -12.07 37.40 5.40
N ASP A 70 -12.54 38.19 6.37
CA ASP A 70 -13.39 39.36 6.15
C ASP A 70 -12.59 40.49 5.45
N VAL A 71 -11.33 40.68 5.81
CA VAL A 71 -10.41 41.62 5.13
C VAL A 71 -10.18 41.22 3.67
N LEU A 72 -9.93 39.93 3.40
CA LEU A 72 -9.79 39.40 2.04
C LEU A 72 -11.07 39.58 1.22
N ARG A 73 -12.24 39.37 1.82
CA ARG A 73 -13.54 39.63 1.16
C ARG A 73 -13.73 41.11 0.83
N GLN A 74 -13.33 42.02 1.72
CA GLN A 74 -13.39 43.44 1.44
C GLN A 74 -12.41 43.90 0.35
N GLN A 75 -11.19 43.32 0.30
CA GLN A 75 -10.23 43.59 -0.78
C GLN A 75 -10.70 43.07 -2.15
N THR A 76 -11.31 41.88 -2.19
CA THR A 76 -11.90 41.35 -3.43
C THR A 76 -13.14 42.11 -3.88
N ALA A 77 -13.91 42.71 -2.97
CA ALA A 77 -15.04 43.59 -3.31
C ALA A 77 -14.58 44.96 -3.84
N ARG A 78 -13.47 45.50 -3.38
CA ARG A 78 -12.87 46.77 -3.87
C ARG A 78 -12.16 46.61 -5.23
N GLY A 79 -11.74 45.42 -5.63
CA GLY A 79 -11.10 45.12 -6.90
C GLY A 79 -12.06 45.08 -8.14
N LYS A 80 -13.37 45.31 -7.94
CA LYS A 80 -14.39 45.30 -9.03
C LYS A 80 -14.85 46.65 -9.54
N ALA A 81 -14.11 47.73 -9.26
CA ALA A 81 -14.38 49.04 -9.86
C ALA A 81 -13.17 49.51 -10.70
N ALA A 82 -13.30 49.44 -12.05
CA ALA A 82 -12.37 49.98 -13.04
C ALA A 82 -12.59 51.51 -13.17
N PRO A 83 -11.82 52.31 -13.94
CA PRO A 83 -11.02 52.00 -15.15
C PRO A 83 -9.67 52.75 -15.30
N SER A 84 -8.90 52.24 -16.28
CA SER A 84 -7.92 52.89 -17.14
C SER A 84 -7.08 54.10 -16.70
N SER A 85 -5.74 53.91 -16.68
CA SER A 85 -4.76 54.72 -17.45
C SER A 85 -3.32 54.29 -17.14
N ARG A 86 -2.53 54.09 -18.20
CA ARG A 86 -1.07 53.97 -18.15
C ARG A 86 -0.43 55.27 -17.72
N PRO A 87 0.77 55.27 -17.11
CA PRO A 87 1.95 55.66 -17.84
C PRO A 87 3.20 54.78 -17.68
N GLN A 88 4.09 54.99 -18.62
CA GLN A 88 5.38 54.38 -18.89
C GLN A 88 6.49 54.72 -17.90
N GLY A 89 7.52 53.82 -17.86
CA GLY A 89 8.93 54.16 -17.67
C GLY A 89 9.48 53.85 -16.30
N THR A 90 10.40 52.92 -16.15
CA THR A 90 11.85 53.08 -16.29
C THR A 90 12.56 51.77 -15.96
N MET A 91 13.48 51.39 -16.83
CA MET A 91 14.47 50.31 -16.65
C MET A 91 15.56 50.71 -15.66
N LEU A 92 16.12 49.76 -14.94
CA LEU A 92 17.56 49.64 -14.61
C LEU A 92 17.91 48.19 -14.16
N PRO A 93 19.21 47.76 -14.19
CA PRO A 93 19.64 46.60 -14.91
C PRO A 93 20.13 45.42 -14.01
N PRO A 94 20.61 44.28 -14.59
CA PRO A 94 20.84 43.04 -13.89
C PRO A 94 22.24 42.90 -13.27
N ILE A 95 22.39 42.14 -12.22
CA ILE A 95 23.67 41.62 -11.75
C ILE A 95 23.67 40.11 -11.92
N HIS A 96 24.61 39.64 -12.74
CA HIS A 96 25.04 38.25 -12.95
C HIS A 96 25.93 37.77 -11.81
N GLU A 97 25.89 36.44 -11.62
CA GLU A 97 26.90 35.44 -11.29
C GLU A 97 26.33 34.45 -10.30
N GLY A 98 26.32 33.14 -10.47
CA GLY A 98 26.96 32.23 -11.41
C GLY A 98 27.11 30.86 -10.75
N LEU A 99 26.98 29.77 -11.53
CA LEU A 99 27.23 28.36 -11.18
C LEU A 99 26.14 27.68 -10.31
N GLY A 100 25.29 26.82 -10.78
CA GLY A 100 25.32 25.83 -11.83
C GLY A 100 25.19 24.44 -11.24
N MET A 101 23.96 23.90 -11.18
CA MET A 101 23.67 22.47 -11.37
C MET A 101 22.21 22.34 -11.78
N HIS A 102 22.02 21.84 -13.01
CA HIS A 102 20.76 21.81 -13.72
C HIS A 102 19.82 20.74 -13.18
N GLY A 103 18.75 21.15 -12.51
CA GLY A 103 17.42 20.58 -12.69
C GLY A 103 16.57 21.69 -13.30
N GLN A 104 16.22 21.59 -14.56
CA GLN A 104 15.40 22.60 -15.24
C GLN A 104 14.00 22.62 -14.62
N GLN A 105 13.78 23.58 -13.71
CA GLN A 105 12.44 24.08 -13.41
C GLN A 105 12.05 25.04 -14.55
N HIS A 106 11.13 24.62 -15.38
CA HIS A 106 10.42 25.57 -16.24
C HIS A 106 9.59 26.51 -15.37
N ASP A 107 9.95 27.80 -15.43
CA ASP A 107 9.20 28.92 -14.88
C ASP A 107 7.75 28.90 -15.39
N ASN A 108 6.82 28.38 -14.60
CA ASN A 108 5.40 28.62 -14.79
C ASN A 108 4.92 29.64 -13.74
N LYS A 109 4.95 30.92 -14.10
CA LYS A 109 4.28 32.00 -13.36
C LYS A 109 2.76 31.87 -13.47
N ARG A 110 2.19 30.87 -12.79
CA ARG A 110 0.78 30.86 -12.35
C ARG A 110 0.75 30.28 -10.94
N ALA A 111 0.49 31.12 -9.97
CA ALA A 111 0.42 30.77 -8.56
C ALA A 111 -0.58 29.62 -8.33
N GLY A 112 -0.14 28.56 -7.62
CA GLY A 112 -1.00 27.59 -6.95
C GLY A 112 -1.31 26.30 -7.69
N ARG A 113 -0.57 25.89 -8.74
CA ARG A 113 -0.80 24.61 -9.42
C ARG A 113 0.23 23.56 -9.01
N ILE A 114 -0.26 22.38 -8.68
CA ILE A 114 0.53 21.20 -8.29
C ILE A 114 1.40 20.76 -9.47
N GLY A 115 2.69 20.49 -9.21
CA GLY A 115 3.63 19.94 -10.20
C GLY A 115 3.38 18.46 -10.48
N VAL A 116 4.05 17.94 -11.53
CA VAL A 116 4.04 16.51 -11.87
C VAL A 116 4.54 15.69 -10.67
N LYS A 117 3.80 14.63 -10.33
CA LYS A 117 4.15 13.72 -9.23
C LYS A 117 5.09 12.62 -9.74
N PHE A 118 6.19 12.43 -9.06
CA PHE A 118 7.16 11.39 -9.38
C PHE A 118 6.98 10.18 -8.47
N GLY A 119 6.97 8.98 -9.06
CA GLY A 119 7.01 7.73 -8.34
C GLY A 119 8.36 7.53 -7.65
N VAL A 120 8.35 6.90 -6.48
CA VAL A 120 9.52 6.51 -5.71
C VAL A 120 9.60 4.99 -5.64
N SER A 121 10.82 4.43 -5.64
CA SER A 121 11.02 3.00 -5.52
C SER A 121 12.19 2.68 -4.60
N GLY A 122 11.96 1.74 -3.68
CA GLY A 122 13.03 1.03 -2.99
C GLY A 122 13.76 0.05 -3.92
N GLU A 123 14.91 -0.43 -3.50
CA GLU A 123 15.64 -1.47 -4.23
C GLU A 123 14.83 -2.78 -4.20
N SER A 124 14.80 -3.51 -5.33
CA SER A 124 14.21 -4.85 -5.37
C SER A 124 15.12 -5.80 -4.59
N MET A 125 14.62 -6.36 -3.49
CA MET A 125 15.34 -7.41 -2.77
C MET A 125 14.86 -8.77 -3.27
N SER A 126 15.80 -9.62 -3.72
CA SER A 126 15.51 -11.00 -4.09
C SER A 126 15.01 -11.79 -2.86
N ASP A 127 14.12 -12.76 -3.09
CA ASP A 127 13.58 -13.60 -2.02
C ASP A 127 14.65 -14.35 -1.21
N THR A 128 15.81 -14.60 -1.83
CA THR A 128 16.98 -15.25 -1.21
C THR A 128 17.75 -14.36 -0.24
N SER A 129 17.67 -13.03 -0.37
CA SER A 129 18.36 -12.11 0.56
C SER A 129 17.73 -12.06 1.96
N ALA A 130 16.45 -12.40 2.08
CA ALA A 130 15.75 -12.45 3.38
C ALA A 130 16.14 -13.64 4.28
N THR A 131 16.91 -14.60 3.76
CA THR A 131 17.40 -15.78 4.53
C THR A 131 18.75 -15.57 5.21
N LYS A 132 19.41 -14.42 4.97
CA LYS A 132 20.70 -14.10 5.63
C LYS A 132 20.48 -13.80 7.11
N ASP A 133 21.45 -14.22 7.93
CA ASP A 133 21.48 -13.87 9.35
C ASP A 133 21.63 -12.36 9.51
N LEU A 134 20.80 -11.80 10.40
CA LEU A 134 20.83 -10.38 10.74
C LEU A 134 22.04 -10.10 11.66
N PRO A 135 22.81 -9.04 11.41
CA PRO A 135 23.90 -8.65 12.31
C PRO A 135 23.31 -8.24 13.67
N ARG A 136 23.82 -8.80 14.76
CA ARG A 136 23.40 -8.44 16.12
C ARG A 136 24.56 -7.80 16.85
N VAL A 137 24.34 -6.59 17.36
CA VAL A 137 25.33 -5.81 18.10
C VAL A 137 24.96 -5.81 19.58
N PRO A 138 25.83 -6.33 20.47
CA PRO A 138 25.57 -6.33 21.93
C PRO A 138 25.39 -4.90 22.45
N LYS A 139 24.41 -4.70 23.32
CA LYS A 139 24.07 -3.41 23.95
C LYS A 139 23.62 -3.62 25.37
N ASP A 140 23.93 -2.66 26.23
CA ASP A 140 23.41 -2.64 27.59
C ASP A 140 21.89 -2.43 27.60
N GLN A 141 21.23 -2.93 28.64
CA GLN A 141 19.79 -2.85 28.76
C GLN A 141 19.27 -1.39 28.78
N SER A 142 20.02 -0.47 29.38
CA SER A 142 19.71 0.97 29.39
C SER A 142 19.71 1.58 27.99
N VAL A 143 20.69 1.22 27.17
CA VAL A 143 20.77 1.65 25.76
C VAL A 143 19.64 1.06 24.94
N LYS A 144 19.34 -0.24 25.11
CA LYS A 144 18.20 -0.87 24.44
C LYS A 144 16.88 -0.18 24.75
N GLN A 145 16.68 0.15 26.03
CA GLN A 145 15.46 0.84 26.45
C GLN A 145 15.37 2.27 25.86
N MET A 146 16.48 3.02 25.88
CA MET A 146 16.57 4.36 25.29
C MET A 146 16.26 4.33 23.77
N LEU A 147 16.82 3.37 23.05
CA LEU A 147 16.56 3.21 21.60
C LEU A 147 15.09 2.87 21.32
N LYS A 148 14.48 1.96 22.12
CA LYS A 148 13.05 1.64 22.01
C LYS A 148 12.17 2.88 22.22
N GLU A 149 12.48 3.67 23.26
CA GLU A 149 11.75 4.91 23.54
C GLU A 149 11.88 5.92 22.38
N ALA A 150 13.09 6.14 21.85
CA ALA A 150 13.31 7.04 20.72
C ALA A 150 12.55 6.59 19.45
N ILE A 151 12.52 5.29 19.17
CA ILE A 151 11.77 4.72 18.05
C ILE A 151 10.25 4.92 18.27
N GLN A 152 9.74 4.68 19.46
CA GLN A 152 8.31 4.82 19.77
C GLN A 152 7.82 6.27 19.79
N GLN A 153 8.71 7.24 20.05
CA GLN A 153 8.38 8.66 19.99
C GLN A 153 8.33 9.23 18.58
N ASN A 154 8.94 8.57 17.60
CA ASN A 154 8.91 9.02 16.21
C ASN A 154 7.53 8.72 15.56
N ASP A 155 6.93 9.72 14.93
CA ASP A 155 5.57 9.64 14.36
C ASP A 155 5.38 8.53 13.32
N PHE A 156 6.43 8.17 12.61
CA PHE A 156 6.41 7.07 11.64
C PHE A 156 6.69 5.73 12.31
N MET A 157 7.80 5.64 13.06
CA MET A 157 8.31 4.37 13.61
C MET A 157 7.44 3.80 14.76
N LYS A 158 6.63 4.63 15.44
CA LYS A 158 5.68 4.18 16.49
C LYS A 158 4.63 3.17 16.02
N ASN A 159 4.41 3.09 14.68
CA ASN A 159 3.49 2.15 14.07
C ASN A 159 4.08 0.73 13.89
N LEU A 160 5.36 0.52 14.23
CA LEU A 160 6.01 -0.79 14.20
C LEU A 160 5.59 -1.64 15.39
N ASP A 161 5.50 -2.95 15.18
CA ASP A 161 5.20 -3.85 16.29
C ASP A 161 6.41 -4.07 17.23
N PRO A 162 6.18 -4.53 18.48
CA PRO A 162 7.25 -4.70 19.47
C PRO A 162 8.37 -5.65 19.03
N ILE A 163 8.07 -6.67 18.22
CA ILE A 163 9.08 -7.62 17.69
C ILE A 163 9.97 -6.89 16.69
N GLN A 164 9.38 -6.13 15.76
CA GLN A 164 10.11 -5.32 14.79
C GLN A 164 11.01 -4.30 15.48
N VAL A 165 10.49 -3.58 16.46
CA VAL A 165 11.28 -2.61 17.26
C VAL A 165 12.45 -3.30 17.96
N SER A 166 12.24 -4.48 18.55
CA SER A 166 13.31 -5.23 19.23
C SER A 166 14.40 -5.70 18.25
N GLU A 167 14.02 -6.25 17.08
CA GLU A 167 14.99 -6.68 16.06
C GLU A 167 15.77 -5.46 15.48
N ILE A 168 15.12 -4.32 15.26
CA ILE A 168 15.78 -3.07 14.82
C ILE A 168 16.83 -2.66 15.85
N VAL A 169 16.46 -2.58 17.13
CA VAL A 169 17.37 -2.20 18.21
C VAL A 169 18.56 -3.16 18.30
N ASP A 170 18.34 -4.47 18.16
CA ASP A 170 19.42 -5.45 18.21
C ASP A 170 20.41 -5.34 17.04
N CYS A 171 19.91 -4.88 15.86
CA CYS A 171 20.72 -4.72 14.65
C CYS A 171 21.40 -3.35 14.49
N MET A 172 21.01 -2.33 15.27
CA MET A 172 21.68 -1.01 15.21
C MET A 172 23.13 -1.11 15.62
N ASP A 173 24.02 -0.38 14.93
CA ASP A 173 25.44 -0.22 15.26
C ASP A 173 25.76 1.23 15.62
N PHE A 174 26.77 1.46 16.45
CA PHE A 174 27.12 2.82 16.87
C PHE A 174 28.20 3.45 16.00
N GLN A 175 28.10 4.75 15.82
CA GLN A 175 29.06 5.58 15.10
C GLN A 175 29.43 6.80 15.93
N MET A 176 30.74 7.15 15.96
CA MET A 176 31.24 8.32 16.67
C MET A 176 31.51 9.45 15.69
N PHE A 177 31.04 10.66 16.03
CA PHE A 177 31.25 11.87 15.25
C PHE A 177 31.90 12.94 16.11
N GLN A 178 33.02 13.50 15.62
CA GLN A 178 33.69 14.61 16.27
C GLN A 178 32.95 15.93 16.04
N SER A 179 33.12 16.90 16.96
CA SER A 179 32.59 18.24 16.78
C SER A 179 32.94 18.82 15.41
N GLY A 180 31.96 19.34 14.70
CA GLY A 180 32.13 19.90 13.35
C GLY A 180 31.92 18.91 12.21
N GLN A 181 31.91 17.59 12.45
CA GLN A 181 31.67 16.59 11.40
C GLN A 181 30.21 16.58 10.95
N LYS A 182 29.99 16.34 9.67
CA LYS A 182 28.66 16.14 9.10
C LYS A 182 28.29 14.67 9.25
N VAL A 183 27.11 14.43 9.83
CA VAL A 183 26.47 13.10 9.91
C VAL A 183 25.67 12.83 8.64
N ILE A 184 24.94 13.85 8.17
CA ILE A 184 24.13 13.83 6.98
C ILE A 184 24.42 15.11 6.19
N GLN A 185 24.55 15.00 4.86
CA GLN A 185 24.66 16.17 3.98
C GLN A 185 23.45 16.26 3.06
N GLU A 186 22.83 17.44 2.99
CA GLU A 186 21.73 17.76 2.09
C GLU A 186 22.10 17.41 0.62
N GLY A 187 21.19 16.73 -0.08
CA GLY A 187 21.35 16.31 -1.47
C GLY A 187 22.07 14.98 -1.68
N GLU A 188 22.80 14.43 -0.69
CA GLU A 188 23.40 13.10 -0.79
C GLU A 188 22.36 11.98 -0.69
N ALA A 189 22.68 10.82 -1.28
CA ALA A 189 21.83 9.62 -1.16
C ALA A 189 21.83 9.10 0.29
N GLY A 190 20.63 8.97 0.87
CA GLY A 190 20.46 8.45 2.22
C GLY A 190 20.34 6.92 2.23
N GLN A 191 21.06 6.25 3.15
CA GLN A 191 20.98 4.79 3.33
C GLN A 191 20.75 4.38 4.80
N GLN A 192 20.92 5.28 5.75
CA GLN A 192 20.85 5.00 7.18
C GLN A 192 19.89 5.93 7.91
N LEU A 193 19.30 5.41 8.98
CA LEU A 193 18.59 6.15 10.03
C LEU A 193 19.52 6.22 11.24
N PHE A 194 19.40 7.29 12.05
CA PHE A 194 20.21 7.51 13.24
C PHE A 194 19.32 7.81 14.47
N VAL A 195 19.81 7.35 15.64
CA VAL A 195 19.30 7.75 16.97
C VAL A 195 20.47 8.31 17.77
N ALA A 196 20.33 9.52 18.30
CA ALA A 196 21.36 10.14 19.12
C ALA A 196 21.34 9.56 20.56
N GLU A 197 22.48 9.00 21.01
CA GLU A 197 22.70 8.59 22.40
C GLU A 197 23.30 9.74 23.21
N VAL A 198 24.34 10.36 22.67
CA VAL A 198 25.08 11.46 23.31
C VAL A 198 25.42 12.51 22.26
N GLY A 199 25.47 13.77 22.67
CA GLY A 199 25.91 14.91 21.86
C GLY A 199 24.76 15.74 21.32
N ASP A 200 25.13 16.95 20.87
CA ASP A 200 24.24 17.93 20.25
C ASP A 200 24.49 18.00 18.74
N LEU A 201 23.42 18.03 17.98
CA LEU A 201 23.43 18.05 16.53
C LEU A 201 22.71 19.30 16.01
N GLN A 202 23.27 19.96 15.00
CA GLN A 202 22.65 21.11 14.34
C GLN A 202 22.08 20.68 12.99
N VAL A 203 20.82 21.06 12.72
CA VAL A 203 20.12 20.83 11.46
C VAL A 203 20.12 22.09 10.63
N SER A 204 20.49 21.99 9.36
CA SER A 204 20.45 23.11 8.41
C SER A 204 19.92 22.68 7.05
N LYS A 205 19.26 23.60 6.32
CA LYS A 205 18.76 23.39 4.97
C LYS A 205 19.03 24.61 4.10
N GLY A 206 19.63 24.42 2.94
CA GLY A 206 20.02 25.53 2.07
C GLY A 206 20.91 26.55 2.78
N GLY A 207 21.77 26.11 3.71
CA GLY A 207 22.62 26.96 4.53
C GLY A 207 21.93 27.67 5.73
N LYS A 208 20.59 27.58 5.85
CA LYS A 208 19.84 28.14 7.00
C LYS A 208 19.79 27.14 8.14
N ASN A 209 20.12 27.57 9.36
CA ASN A 209 19.93 26.77 10.57
C ASN A 209 18.43 26.62 10.86
N LEU A 210 17.98 25.35 11.00
CA LEU A 210 16.60 25.00 11.34
C LEU A 210 16.39 24.71 12.83
N GLY A 211 17.49 24.44 13.56
CA GLY A 211 17.43 24.11 14.98
C GLY A 211 18.49 23.09 15.38
N ASN A 212 18.47 22.70 16.66
CA ASN A 212 19.34 21.70 17.23
C ASN A 212 18.55 20.47 17.67
N MET A 213 19.21 19.31 17.66
CA MET A 213 18.69 18.05 18.16
C MET A 213 19.65 17.52 19.22
N GLY A 214 19.11 16.99 20.32
CA GLY A 214 19.88 16.38 21.40
C GLY A 214 19.70 14.85 21.48
N PRO A 215 20.14 14.25 22.60
CA PRO A 215 19.98 12.82 22.87
C PRO A 215 18.53 12.33 22.76
N LYS A 216 18.35 11.05 22.45
CA LYS A 216 17.06 10.37 22.22
C LYS A 216 16.30 10.87 20.97
N THR A 217 16.91 11.67 20.11
CA THR A 217 16.28 12.10 18.86
C THR A 217 16.59 11.11 17.73
N LEU A 218 15.55 10.67 17.01
CA LEU A 218 15.63 9.86 15.81
C LEU A 218 15.51 10.75 14.58
N PHE A 219 16.34 10.50 13.55
CA PHE A 219 16.34 11.26 12.30
C PHE A 219 16.84 10.44 11.12
N GLY A 220 16.46 10.85 9.91
CA GLY A 220 16.87 10.21 8.65
C GLY A 220 16.02 9.00 8.25
N GLU A 221 14.83 8.84 8.83
CA GLU A 221 13.89 7.71 8.64
C GLU A 221 13.41 7.54 7.20
N LEU A 222 13.29 8.63 6.44
CA LEU A 222 12.86 8.55 5.04
C LEU A 222 13.81 7.67 4.19
N ALA A 223 15.10 7.67 4.52
CA ALA A 223 16.11 6.86 3.85
C ALA A 223 15.91 5.35 4.03
N LEU A 224 15.12 4.90 5.01
CA LEU A 224 14.79 3.49 5.20
C LEU A 224 13.76 2.99 4.21
N LEU A 225 12.88 3.85 3.71
CA LEU A 225 11.77 3.46 2.83
C LEU A 225 12.24 3.27 1.39
N TYR A 226 12.98 4.26 0.87
CA TYR A 226 13.47 4.24 -0.51
C TYR A 226 14.75 5.05 -0.69
N ASN A 227 15.36 4.92 -1.86
CA ASN A 227 16.58 5.68 -2.20
C ASN A 227 16.24 7.15 -2.46
N CYS A 228 16.31 7.97 -1.43
CA CYS A 228 16.05 9.40 -1.49
C CYS A 228 17.30 10.23 -1.16
N SER A 229 17.35 11.42 -1.72
CA SER A 229 18.34 12.41 -1.30
C SER A 229 18.00 12.97 0.08
N ARG A 230 19.01 13.24 0.88
CA ARG A 230 18.86 13.88 2.19
C ARG A 230 18.23 15.26 2.07
N THR A 231 17.21 15.51 2.86
CA THR A 231 16.44 16.77 2.82
C THR A 231 17.05 17.91 3.61
N ALA A 232 18.05 17.64 4.44
CA ALA A 232 18.77 18.60 5.28
C ALA A 232 20.17 18.09 5.61
N THR A 233 21.05 18.99 6.03
CA THR A 233 22.37 18.67 6.59
C THR A 233 22.27 18.58 8.10
N VAL A 234 22.82 17.51 8.69
CA VAL A 234 22.97 17.33 10.14
C VAL A 234 24.46 17.30 10.48
N LYS A 235 24.89 18.19 11.39
CA LYS A 235 26.27 18.38 11.80
C LYS A 235 26.40 18.21 13.31
N ALA A 236 27.41 17.47 13.78
CA ALA A 236 27.74 17.35 15.18
C ALA A 236 28.29 18.69 15.73
N VAL A 237 27.67 19.23 16.78
CA VAL A 237 28.09 20.43 17.49
C VAL A 237 29.12 20.06 18.57
N THR A 238 28.85 18.98 19.27
CA THR A 238 29.75 18.35 20.25
C THR A 238 30.16 16.96 19.76
N GLU A 239 31.12 16.32 20.45
CA GLU A 239 31.37 14.89 20.21
C GLU A 239 30.07 14.12 20.43
N SER A 240 29.67 13.31 19.43
CA SER A 240 28.36 12.68 19.40
C SER A 240 28.48 11.19 19.12
N LYS A 241 27.74 10.38 19.91
CA LYS A 241 27.56 8.94 19.71
C LYS A 241 26.18 8.69 19.17
N LEU A 242 26.09 8.11 17.97
CA LEU A 242 24.84 7.84 17.27
C LEU A 242 24.70 6.34 17.01
N TRP A 243 23.50 5.81 17.18
CA TRP A 243 23.13 4.46 16.76
C TRP A 243 22.52 4.53 15.37
N ALA A 244 23.05 3.73 14.44
CA ALA A 244 22.63 3.71 13.05
C ALA A 244 22.05 2.36 12.65
N ILE A 245 21.07 2.35 11.74
CA ILE A 245 20.62 1.14 11.04
C ILE A 245 20.59 1.41 9.53
N ASP A 246 21.14 0.47 8.75
CA ASP A 246 21.13 0.51 7.30
C ASP A 246 19.75 0.10 6.74
N ARG A 247 19.36 0.73 5.62
CA ARG A 247 18.09 0.45 4.94
C ARG A 247 17.90 -1.02 4.58
N ASN A 248 18.94 -1.70 4.09
CA ASN A 248 18.84 -3.10 3.69
C ASN A 248 18.56 -3.99 4.91
N ILE A 249 19.21 -3.71 6.06
CA ILE A 249 18.97 -4.43 7.32
C ILE A 249 17.54 -4.19 7.79
N PHE A 250 17.08 -2.93 7.79
CA PHE A 250 15.70 -2.58 8.14
C PHE A 250 14.69 -3.34 7.25
N GLN A 251 14.88 -3.31 5.93
CA GLN A 251 14.00 -4.02 4.99
C GLN A 251 14.02 -5.53 5.23
N MET A 252 15.19 -6.14 5.49
CA MET A 252 15.29 -7.56 5.83
C MET A 252 14.50 -7.90 7.10
N ILE A 253 14.59 -7.07 8.15
CA ILE A 253 13.81 -7.24 9.39
C ILE A 253 12.32 -7.22 9.07
N MET A 254 11.86 -6.22 8.32
CA MET A 254 10.44 -6.05 7.99
C MET A 254 9.90 -7.22 7.18
N ILE A 255 10.64 -7.67 6.17
CA ILE A 255 10.27 -8.83 5.34
C ILE A 255 10.26 -10.10 6.18
N LYS A 256 11.30 -10.36 6.97
CA LYS A 256 11.43 -11.56 7.81
C LYS A 256 10.30 -11.65 8.83
N THR A 257 10.08 -10.60 9.61
CA THR A 257 9.02 -10.56 10.63
C THR A 257 7.62 -10.68 10.02
N GLY A 258 7.37 -9.99 8.90
CA GLY A 258 6.09 -10.07 8.17
C GLY A 258 5.82 -11.46 7.60
N ARG A 259 6.82 -12.12 7.01
CA ARG A 259 6.71 -13.50 6.50
C ARG A 259 6.48 -14.49 7.63
N THR A 260 7.27 -14.43 8.71
CA THR A 260 7.12 -15.33 9.87
C THR A 260 5.72 -15.25 10.45
N ARG A 261 5.22 -14.02 10.69
CA ARG A 261 3.83 -13.83 11.18
C ARG A 261 2.81 -14.44 10.23
N ARG A 262 2.94 -14.19 8.93
CA ARG A 262 2.02 -14.72 7.92
C ARG A 262 2.07 -16.25 7.88
N GLU A 263 3.24 -16.86 7.93
CA GLU A 263 3.40 -18.32 7.97
C GLU A 263 2.77 -18.93 9.23
N GLU A 264 2.89 -18.26 10.37
CA GLU A 264 2.21 -18.65 11.61
C GLU A 264 0.69 -18.60 11.46
N HIS A 265 0.15 -17.49 10.94
CA HIS A 265 -1.28 -17.38 10.65
C HIS A 265 -1.75 -18.48 9.69
N PHE A 266 -0.98 -18.79 8.66
CA PHE A 266 -1.30 -19.89 7.74
C PHE A 266 -1.29 -21.26 8.43
N LYS A 267 -0.33 -21.54 9.31
CA LYS A 267 -0.27 -22.78 10.08
C LYS A 267 -1.53 -22.91 10.96
N PHE A 268 -1.91 -21.84 11.65
CA PHE A 268 -3.12 -21.83 12.47
C PHE A 268 -4.39 -22.02 11.62
N LEU A 269 -4.53 -21.29 10.51
CA LEU A 269 -5.70 -21.44 9.63
C LEU A 269 -5.82 -22.87 9.05
N LYS A 270 -4.70 -23.50 8.71
CA LYS A 270 -4.68 -24.89 8.22
C LYS A 270 -4.96 -25.92 9.32
N SER A 271 -4.74 -25.61 10.61
CA SER A 271 -5.11 -26.49 11.71
C SER A 271 -6.61 -26.49 11.96
N VAL A 272 -7.35 -25.47 11.52
CA VAL A 272 -8.80 -25.37 11.69
C VAL A 272 -9.49 -26.27 10.67
N THR A 273 -10.19 -27.29 11.15
CA THR A 273 -10.88 -28.30 10.32
C THR A 273 -11.82 -27.67 9.29
N LEU A 274 -12.45 -26.55 9.64
CA LEU A 274 -13.40 -25.82 8.79
C LEU A 274 -12.71 -25.08 7.62
N LEU A 275 -11.44 -24.69 7.78
CA LEU A 275 -10.72 -23.80 6.86
C LEU A 275 -9.61 -24.52 6.08
N LYS A 276 -9.14 -25.69 6.53
CA LYS A 276 -7.96 -26.39 5.99
C LYS A 276 -8.04 -26.71 4.50
N GLU A 277 -9.24 -26.97 4.00
CA GLU A 277 -9.51 -27.31 2.58
C GLU A 277 -9.63 -26.09 1.65
N LEU A 278 -9.60 -24.86 2.21
CA LEU A 278 -9.72 -23.66 1.40
C LEU A 278 -8.46 -23.43 0.55
N PRO A 279 -8.61 -22.97 -0.71
CA PRO A 279 -7.48 -22.59 -1.55
C PRO A 279 -6.60 -21.53 -0.89
N GLN A 280 -5.28 -21.57 -1.16
CA GLN A 280 -4.30 -20.65 -0.57
C GLN A 280 -4.68 -19.18 -0.75
N ALA A 281 -5.25 -18.80 -1.90
CA ALA A 281 -5.72 -17.44 -2.16
C ALA A 281 -6.81 -16.98 -1.19
N LYS A 282 -7.72 -17.88 -0.80
CA LYS A 282 -8.77 -17.59 0.20
C LYS A 282 -8.19 -17.53 1.61
N LEU A 283 -7.32 -18.48 1.98
CA LEU A 283 -6.62 -18.47 3.27
C LEU A 283 -5.78 -17.20 3.44
N SER A 284 -5.17 -16.70 2.34
CA SER A 284 -4.44 -15.43 2.36
C SER A 284 -5.33 -14.26 2.75
N LYS A 285 -6.51 -14.15 2.17
CA LYS A 285 -7.48 -13.09 2.51
C LYS A 285 -7.96 -13.19 3.97
N ILE A 286 -8.19 -14.41 4.45
CA ILE A 286 -8.53 -14.64 5.86
C ILE A 286 -7.39 -14.18 6.78
N ALA A 287 -6.14 -14.57 6.46
CA ALA A 287 -4.97 -14.17 7.24
C ALA A 287 -4.78 -12.65 7.36
N ASP A 288 -5.25 -11.90 6.35
CA ASP A 288 -5.17 -10.44 6.32
C ASP A 288 -6.25 -9.75 7.19
N CYS A 289 -7.33 -10.46 7.55
CA CYS A 289 -8.39 -9.94 8.41
C CYS A 289 -8.38 -10.50 9.84
N LEU A 290 -7.39 -11.33 10.18
CA LEU A 290 -7.21 -11.77 11.55
C LEU A 290 -6.72 -10.63 12.43
N GLU A 291 -7.44 -10.40 13.54
CA GLU A 291 -7.07 -9.46 14.59
C GLU A 291 -6.49 -10.21 15.77
N VAL A 292 -5.77 -9.51 16.64
CA VAL A 292 -5.15 -10.10 17.83
C VAL A 292 -5.76 -9.49 19.07
N ASP A 293 -6.47 -10.30 19.84
CA ASP A 293 -7.08 -9.90 21.10
C ASP A 293 -6.37 -10.51 22.31
N PHE A 294 -6.31 -9.76 23.40
CA PHE A 294 -5.70 -10.14 24.67
C PHE A 294 -6.75 -10.20 25.75
N TYR A 295 -6.70 -11.26 26.57
CA TYR A 295 -7.61 -11.50 27.68
C TYR A 295 -6.84 -11.76 28.95
N HIS A 296 -7.32 -11.19 30.06
CA HIS A 296 -6.75 -11.38 31.39
C HIS A 296 -7.33 -12.60 32.08
N GLU A 297 -6.65 -13.06 33.11
CA GLU A 297 -7.11 -14.18 33.93
C GLU A 297 -8.54 -13.98 34.43
N GLY A 298 -9.39 -15.00 34.24
CA GLY A 298 -10.78 -14.99 34.67
C GLY A 298 -11.74 -14.21 33.75
N GLU A 299 -11.23 -13.59 32.70
CA GLU A 299 -12.06 -12.85 31.78
C GLU A 299 -12.89 -13.80 30.90
N TYR A 300 -14.19 -13.45 30.74
CA TYR A 300 -15.10 -14.18 29.86
C TYR A 300 -14.91 -13.75 28.43
N ILE A 301 -14.31 -14.58 27.60
CA ILE A 301 -14.16 -14.36 26.15
C ILE A 301 -15.51 -14.61 25.46
N ILE A 302 -16.23 -15.65 25.88
CA ILE A 302 -17.57 -15.97 25.42
C ILE A 302 -18.47 -16.23 26.63
N ARG A 303 -19.72 -15.72 26.57
CA ARG A 303 -20.77 -16.04 27.55
C ARG A 303 -21.87 -16.86 26.91
N GLU A 304 -22.26 -17.95 27.54
CA GLU A 304 -23.36 -18.81 27.13
C GLU A 304 -24.66 -18.02 27.00
N GLY A 305 -25.45 -18.30 25.94
CA GLY A 305 -26.73 -17.67 25.65
C GLY A 305 -26.65 -16.30 24.96
N GLN A 306 -25.46 -15.69 24.89
CA GLN A 306 -25.25 -14.45 24.13
C GLN A 306 -25.18 -14.74 22.62
N THR A 307 -25.55 -13.76 21.80
CA THR A 307 -25.27 -13.77 20.36
C THR A 307 -23.81 -13.38 20.13
N GLY A 308 -23.17 -13.98 19.14
CA GLY A 308 -21.81 -13.63 18.80
C GLY A 308 -21.48 -14.03 17.36
N ASP A 309 -20.61 -13.26 16.75
CA ASP A 309 -20.24 -13.36 15.35
C ASP A 309 -18.73 -13.63 15.16
N THR A 310 -17.98 -13.75 16.24
CA THR A 310 -16.52 -13.88 16.25
C THR A 310 -16.09 -15.31 16.51
N PHE A 311 -15.12 -15.78 15.74
CA PHE A 311 -14.40 -17.04 15.86
C PHE A 311 -12.99 -16.78 16.40
N PHE A 312 -12.47 -17.70 17.22
CA PHE A 312 -11.23 -17.52 17.95
C PHE A 312 -10.25 -18.67 17.71
N ILE A 313 -8.96 -18.35 17.57
CA ILE A 313 -7.84 -19.31 17.52
C ILE A 313 -6.87 -18.94 18.64
N ILE A 314 -6.57 -19.84 19.57
CA ILE A 314 -5.66 -19.58 20.68
C ILE A 314 -4.22 -19.64 20.16
N ILE A 315 -3.48 -18.53 20.28
CA ILE A 315 -2.06 -18.48 19.91
C ILE A 315 -1.13 -18.53 21.13
N GLU A 316 -1.65 -18.12 22.32
CA GLU A 316 -0.91 -18.16 23.58
C GLU A 316 -1.90 -18.29 24.75
N GLY A 317 -1.53 -19.05 25.80
CA GLY A 317 -2.36 -19.27 26.99
C GLY A 317 -3.32 -20.44 26.86
N GLU A 318 -4.24 -20.54 27.82
CA GLU A 318 -5.23 -21.63 27.98
C GLU A 318 -6.59 -21.01 28.31
N VAL A 319 -7.69 -21.64 27.86
CA VAL A 319 -9.04 -21.26 28.22
C VAL A 319 -9.80 -22.47 28.81
N LYS A 320 -10.72 -22.21 29.74
CA LYS A 320 -11.67 -23.20 30.23
C LYS A 320 -13.05 -22.99 29.61
N VAL A 321 -13.64 -24.08 29.15
CA VAL A 321 -14.99 -24.09 28.57
C VAL A 321 -15.94 -24.66 29.63
N THR A 322 -16.98 -23.89 30.00
CA THR A 322 -18.01 -24.30 30.96
C THR A 322 -19.39 -24.20 30.36
N GLN A 323 -20.30 -25.07 30.75
CA GLN A 323 -21.66 -25.11 30.23
C GLN A 323 -22.65 -25.32 31.38
N LYS A 324 -23.77 -24.62 31.31
CA LYS A 324 -24.90 -24.82 32.24
C LYS A 324 -25.60 -26.15 31.95
N ILE A 325 -25.71 -26.99 32.97
CA ILE A 325 -26.48 -28.25 32.91
C ILE A 325 -27.81 -28.00 33.61
N GLU A 326 -28.92 -28.48 33.00
CA GLU A 326 -30.25 -28.35 33.56
C GLU A 326 -30.26 -29.07 34.96
N GLY A 327 -30.58 -28.31 36.03
CA GLY A 327 -30.60 -28.80 37.41
C GLY A 327 -29.38 -28.51 38.26
N GLU A 328 -28.31 -27.93 37.69
CA GLU A 328 -27.12 -27.51 38.46
C GLU A 328 -27.07 -25.97 38.56
N GLU A 329 -26.75 -25.43 39.76
CA GLU A 329 -26.65 -23.97 39.96
C GLU A 329 -25.42 -23.39 39.34
N GLU A 330 -24.27 -24.12 39.27
CA GLU A 330 -23.02 -23.63 38.69
C GLU A 330 -22.67 -24.31 37.37
N PRO A 331 -22.09 -23.53 36.39
CA PRO A 331 -21.65 -24.09 35.12
C PRO A 331 -20.52 -25.10 35.27
N LYS A 332 -20.69 -26.31 34.75
CA LYS A 332 -19.71 -27.38 34.82
C LYS A 332 -18.59 -27.21 33.78
N LEU A 333 -17.35 -27.48 34.20
CA LEU A 333 -16.19 -27.53 33.32
C LEU A 333 -16.35 -28.69 32.32
N THR A 334 -16.42 -28.35 31.02
CA THR A 334 -16.57 -29.32 29.93
C THR A 334 -15.21 -29.73 29.38
N ARG A 335 -14.34 -28.75 29.09
CA ARG A 335 -13.00 -28.98 28.56
C ARG A 335 -12.09 -27.77 28.78
N ARG A 336 -10.77 -27.98 28.60
CA ARG A 336 -9.78 -26.90 28.45
C ARG A 336 -9.23 -26.91 27.06
N LEU A 337 -8.90 -25.73 26.55
CA LEU A 337 -8.33 -25.53 25.22
C LEU A 337 -7.05 -24.71 25.37
N GLY A 338 -6.01 -25.12 24.62
CA GLY A 338 -4.70 -24.48 24.63
C GLY A 338 -4.27 -24.00 23.26
N ARG A 339 -3.00 -23.66 23.13
CA ARG A 339 -2.42 -23.12 21.89
C ARG A 339 -2.72 -23.99 20.67
N GLY A 340 -3.21 -23.36 19.60
CA GLY A 340 -3.56 -24.00 18.32
C GLY A 340 -4.99 -24.53 18.26
N GLU A 341 -5.70 -24.58 19.39
CA GLU A 341 -7.11 -24.99 19.44
C GLU A 341 -8.02 -23.78 19.17
N THR A 342 -9.26 -24.07 18.81
CA THR A 342 -10.23 -23.08 18.33
C THR A 342 -11.55 -23.20 19.08
N PHE A 343 -12.29 -22.08 19.10
CA PHE A 343 -13.63 -22.05 19.67
C PHE A 343 -14.49 -20.98 18.99
N GLY A 344 -15.82 -21.13 19.10
CA GLY A 344 -16.76 -20.19 18.50
C GLY A 344 -16.96 -20.36 16.99
N GLU A 345 -16.57 -21.52 16.41
CA GLU A 345 -16.64 -21.82 14.96
C GLU A 345 -18.07 -21.75 14.40
N LYS A 346 -19.08 -22.03 15.21
CA LYS A 346 -20.50 -21.91 14.81
C LYS A 346 -20.87 -20.47 14.45
N ALA A 347 -20.19 -19.47 15.01
CA ALA A 347 -20.41 -18.08 14.70
C ALA A 347 -20.09 -17.71 13.24
N LEU A 348 -19.23 -18.46 12.56
CA LEU A 348 -18.97 -18.27 11.12
C LEU A 348 -20.08 -18.86 10.24
N LEU A 349 -20.84 -19.83 10.74
CA LEU A 349 -21.86 -20.57 10.00
C LEU A 349 -23.26 -19.98 10.15
N SER A 350 -23.63 -19.58 11.34
CA SER A 350 -25.00 -19.17 11.70
C SER A 350 -25.03 -18.10 12.79
N GLU A 351 -26.22 -17.48 12.95
CA GLU A 351 -26.49 -16.51 14.03
C GLU A 351 -26.99 -17.18 15.32
N GLU A 352 -26.54 -18.39 15.58
CA GLU A 352 -26.93 -19.12 16.79
C GLU A 352 -26.35 -18.49 18.06
N LYS A 353 -27.07 -18.69 19.18
CA LYS A 353 -26.57 -18.30 20.50
C LYS A 353 -25.37 -19.16 20.90
N ARG A 354 -24.48 -18.57 21.67
CA ARG A 354 -23.33 -19.27 22.26
C ARG A 354 -23.78 -20.40 23.17
N THR A 355 -23.24 -21.58 22.95
CA THR A 355 -23.62 -22.82 23.65
C THR A 355 -22.83 -23.08 24.92
N ALA A 356 -21.81 -22.30 25.22
CA ALA A 356 -20.94 -22.47 26.40
C ALA A 356 -20.27 -21.13 26.75
N ASN A 357 -19.78 -21.02 27.98
CA ASN A 357 -18.85 -19.98 28.39
C ASN A 357 -17.44 -20.39 28.03
N VAL A 358 -16.60 -19.43 27.64
CA VAL A 358 -15.15 -19.58 27.46
C VAL A 358 -14.47 -18.52 28.30
N ILE A 359 -13.60 -18.96 29.22
CA ILE A 359 -13.00 -18.12 30.25
C ILE A 359 -11.48 -18.29 30.18
N ALA A 360 -10.75 -17.18 30.19
CA ALA A 360 -9.28 -17.18 30.17
C ALA A 360 -8.69 -17.78 31.47
N VAL A 361 -7.65 -18.60 31.33
CA VAL A 361 -6.84 -19.16 32.44
C VAL A 361 -5.44 -18.57 32.30
N GLY A 362 -5.12 -17.58 33.15
CA GLY A 362 -3.94 -16.75 32.96
C GLY A 362 -4.13 -15.72 31.84
N GLY A 363 -3.01 -15.20 31.33
CA GLY A 363 -3.03 -14.33 30.14
C GLY A 363 -3.26 -15.13 28.86
N VAL A 364 -4.26 -14.77 28.07
CA VAL A 364 -4.62 -15.45 26.83
C VAL A 364 -4.55 -14.48 25.65
N LYS A 365 -3.97 -14.96 24.55
CA LYS A 365 -3.90 -14.23 23.29
C LYS A 365 -4.56 -15.05 22.18
N CYS A 366 -5.55 -14.48 21.52
CA CYS A 366 -6.28 -15.11 20.43
C CYS A 366 -6.14 -14.36 19.12
N LEU A 367 -6.15 -15.10 18.00
CA LEU A 367 -6.52 -14.54 16.71
C LEU A 367 -8.04 -14.59 16.60
N THR A 368 -8.64 -13.49 16.17
CA THR A 368 -10.08 -13.35 16.02
C THR A 368 -10.46 -13.15 14.56
N LEU A 369 -11.61 -13.70 14.17
CA LEU A 369 -12.16 -13.62 12.83
C LEU A 369 -13.66 -13.32 12.91
N ASP A 370 -14.05 -12.16 12.44
CA ASP A 370 -15.44 -11.74 12.38
C ASP A 370 -16.20 -12.40 11.22
N ARG A 371 -17.46 -12.83 11.46
CA ARG A 371 -18.32 -13.48 10.45
C ARG A 371 -18.63 -12.56 9.27
N VAL A 372 -18.80 -11.27 9.50
CA VAL A 372 -19.14 -10.31 8.43
C VAL A 372 -17.94 -10.18 7.50
N ALA A 373 -16.73 -10.00 8.06
CA ALA A 373 -15.48 -9.98 7.31
C ALA A 373 -15.26 -11.28 6.55
N PHE A 374 -15.44 -12.43 7.20
CA PHE A 374 -15.33 -13.75 6.56
C PHE A 374 -16.26 -13.88 5.36
N ASN A 375 -17.56 -13.58 5.53
CA ASN A 375 -18.56 -13.71 4.47
C ASN A 375 -18.31 -12.72 3.31
N GLN A 376 -17.81 -11.53 3.58
CA GLN A 376 -17.46 -10.54 2.56
C GLN A 376 -16.26 -10.97 1.71
N LEU A 377 -15.26 -11.61 2.33
CA LEU A 377 -14.03 -12.02 1.66
C LEU A 377 -14.15 -13.34 0.91
N ILE A 378 -14.84 -14.29 1.51
CA ILE A 378 -14.84 -15.69 1.07
C ILE A 378 -16.22 -16.12 0.58
N GLY A 379 -17.28 -15.56 1.15
CA GLY A 379 -18.68 -15.97 0.98
C GLY A 379 -19.12 -17.00 2.03
N PRO A 380 -20.43 -17.30 2.10
CA PRO A 380 -20.96 -18.28 3.04
C PRO A 380 -20.31 -19.64 2.86
N LEU A 381 -19.83 -20.24 3.95
CA LEU A 381 -19.07 -21.49 3.91
C LEU A 381 -19.83 -22.66 3.27
N ASN A 382 -21.15 -22.67 3.42
CA ASN A 382 -22.03 -23.69 2.82
C ASN A 382 -22.07 -23.62 1.28
N GLU A 383 -21.88 -22.44 0.68
CA GLU A 383 -21.78 -22.27 -0.78
C GLU A 383 -20.41 -22.73 -1.28
N ILE A 384 -19.37 -22.54 -0.49
CA ILE A 384 -17.99 -22.91 -0.86
C ILE A 384 -17.85 -24.41 -0.97
N LYS A 385 -18.40 -25.17 -0.01
CA LYS A 385 -18.37 -26.65 -0.04
C LYS A 385 -19.09 -27.23 -1.24
N LYS A 386 -20.22 -26.64 -1.65
CA LYS A 386 -20.98 -27.09 -2.83
C LYS A 386 -20.23 -26.83 -4.15
N VAL A 387 -19.49 -25.75 -4.25
CA VAL A 387 -18.69 -25.40 -5.44
C VAL A 387 -17.48 -26.31 -5.57
N ASP A 388 -16.80 -26.61 -4.46
CA ASP A 388 -15.64 -27.52 -4.47
C ASP A 388 -16.05 -28.98 -4.78
N GLU A 389 -17.24 -29.45 -4.35
CA GLU A 389 -17.82 -30.73 -4.72
C GLU A 389 -18.13 -30.78 -6.24
N GLN A 390 -18.58 -29.67 -6.82
CA GLN A 390 -18.89 -29.59 -8.24
C GLN A 390 -17.62 -29.57 -9.12
N TYR A 391 -16.57 -28.89 -8.68
CA TYR A 391 -15.27 -28.89 -9.36
C TYR A 391 -14.52 -30.22 -9.22
N SER A 392 -14.61 -30.91 -8.09
CA SER A 392 -14.01 -32.25 -7.92
C SER A 392 -14.69 -33.28 -8.82
N LEU A 393 -16.01 -33.20 -8.99
CA LEU A 393 -16.76 -34.04 -9.94
C LEU A 393 -16.41 -33.74 -11.42
N GLU A 394 -16.14 -32.49 -11.76
CA GLU A 394 -15.71 -32.13 -13.13
C GLU A 394 -14.26 -32.52 -13.39
N ASP A 395 -13.36 -32.48 -12.44
CA ASP A 395 -11.96 -32.92 -12.58
C ASP A 395 -11.85 -34.45 -12.58
N GLU A 396 -12.69 -35.17 -11.82
CA GLU A 396 -12.81 -36.63 -11.92
C GLU A 396 -13.35 -37.07 -13.30
N ASN A 397 -14.34 -36.36 -13.82
CA ASN A 397 -14.87 -36.60 -15.15
C ASN A 397 -13.85 -36.25 -16.27
N ARG A 398 -13.05 -35.20 -16.12
CA ARG A 398 -11.94 -34.88 -17.03
C ARG A 398 -10.78 -35.88 -16.90
N GLY A 399 -10.51 -36.39 -15.71
CA GLY A 399 -9.56 -37.45 -15.45
C GLY A 399 -9.98 -38.77 -16.10
N ALA A 400 -11.25 -39.15 -15.96
CA ALA A 400 -11.82 -40.34 -16.59
C ALA A 400 -11.81 -40.25 -18.13
N ALA A 401 -12.14 -39.07 -18.69
CA ALA A 401 -12.07 -38.83 -20.14
C ALA A 401 -10.64 -38.94 -20.70
N ARG A 402 -9.63 -38.43 -19.94
CA ARG A 402 -8.21 -38.57 -20.32
C ARG A 402 -7.70 -40.01 -20.20
N ILE A 403 -8.20 -40.81 -19.27
CA ILE A 403 -7.85 -42.23 -19.12
C ILE A 403 -8.49 -43.03 -20.23
N LEU A 404 -9.70 -42.72 -20.66
CA LEU A 404 -10.37 -43.34 -21.80
C LEU A 404 -9.70 -42.97 -23.13
N GLN A 405 -9.22 -41.75 -23.33
CA GLN A 405 -8.43 -41.36 -24.50
C GLN A 405 -7.04 -42.04 -24.56
N LYS A 406 -6.40 -42.32 -23.41
CA LYS A 406 -5.12 -43.05 -23.38
C LYS A 406 -5.27 -44.57 -23.59
N ARG A 407 -6.44 -45.15 -23.35
CA ARG A 407 -6.72 -46.58 -23.63
C ARG A 407 -7.21 -46.85 -25.04
N GLY A 408 -7.63 -45.82 -25.80
CA GLY A 408 -8.13 -45.96 -27.17
C GLY A 408 -7.09 -45.87 -28.29
N SER A 409 -5.78 -45.81 -27.97
CA SER A 409 -4.73 -45.65 -28.99
C SER A 409 -3.77 -46.82 -29.09
N LYS A 410 -4.31 -48.04 -29.13
CA LYS A 410 -3.61 -49.21 -29.70
C LYS A 410 -4.61 -50.09 -30.41
N ASP A 411 -4.29 -50.31 -31.69
CA ASP A 411 -4.92 -51.22 -32.63
C ASP A 411 -6.32 -50.82 -33.14
N ILE A 412 -6.34 -50.37 -34.42
CA ILE A 412 -7.00 -51.06 -35.53
C ILE A 412 -6.81 -50.21 -36.79
N LYS A 413 -6.14 -50.82 -37.77
CA LYS A 413 -6.14 -50.43 -39.20
C LYS A 413 -7.39 -50.96 -39.88
N SER A 414 -7.87 -50.17 -40.84
CA SER A 414 -8.62 -50.52 -42.04
C SER A 414 -10.15 -50.38 -42.01
N SER A 415 -10.52 -49.66 -43.00
CA SER A 415 -11.63 -49.86 -44.01
C SER A 415 -12.94 -49.09 -43.79
N THR A 416 -13.08 -48.14 -44.72
CA THR A 416 -14.23 -47.87 -45.60
C THR A 416 -15.58 -47.39 -45.12
N SER A 417 -15.84 -46.17 -45.65
CA SER A 417 -17.08 -45.79 -46.35
C SER A 417 -18.31 -45.28 -45.53
N SER A 418 -18.58 -43.98 -45.77
CA SER A 418 -19.89 -43.40 -46.11
C SER A 418 -21.05 -43.46 -45.10
N LYS A 419 -21.50 -42.32 -44.55
CA LYS A 419 -22.65 -41.55 -45.02
C LYS A 419 -22.95 -40.38 -44.10
N GLU A 420 -23.24 -39.29 -44.76
CA GLU A 420 -23.73 -38.01 -44.24
C GLU A 420 -25.00 -38.12 -43.43
N SER A 421 -25.12 -37.33 -42.40
CA SER A 421 -26.36 -36.61 -42.07
C SER A 421 -26.04 -35.30 -41.40
N GLN A 422 -26.36 -34.24 -42.13
CA GLN A 422 -26.28 -32.84 -41.72
C GLN A 422 -27.31 -32.53 -40.65
N THR A 423 -26.85 -31.90 -39.57
CA THR A 423 -27.68 -30.97 -38.79
C THR A 423 -26.87 -29.71 -38.55
N SER A 424 -27.32 -28.67 -39.23
CA SER A 424 -26.80 -27.32 -39.25
C SER A 424 -27.03 -26.61 -37.91
N ILE A 425 -25.94 -26.13 -37.29
CA ILE A 425 -25.97 -25.06 -36.30
C ILE A 425 -25.31 -23.83 -36.93
N PRO A 426 -25.87 -22.63 -36.85
CA PRO A 426 -25.38 -21.48 -37.59
C PRO A 426 -24.06 -20.97 -36.99
N SER A 427 -23.02 -20.97 -37.81
CA SER A 427 -21.76 -20.28 -37.56
C SER A 427 -21.94 -18.80 -37.73
N SER A 428 -22.01 -18.05 -36.64
CA SER A 428 -21.69 -16.62 -36.67
C SER A 428 -20.17 -16.48 -36.70
N SER A 429 -19.68 -16.15 -37.88
CA SER A 429 -18.28 -15.75 -38.11
C SER A 429 -18.08 -14.32 -37.60
N ASP A 430 -17.78 -14.15 -36.35
CA ASP A 430 -17.10 -12.94 -35.87
C ASP A 430 -15.59 -13.23 -35.92
N GLN A 431 -14.95 -12.69 -36.95
CA GLN A 431 -13.50 -12.58 -37.04
C GLN A 431 -13.04 -11.61 -35.93
N VAL A 432 -12.80 -12.14 -34.75
CA VAL A 432 -11.96 -11.49 -33.74
C VAL A 432 -10.52 -11.66 -34.22
N ASN A 433 -9.94 -10.61 -34.80
CA ASN A 433 -8.51 -10.55 -35.09
C ASN A 433 -7.76 -10.82 -33.78
N GLY A 434 -7.11 -11.97 -33.69
CA GLY A 434 -6.45 -12.42 -32.45
C GLY A 434 -5.14 -11.64 -32.21
N PRO A 435 -4.71 -11.52 -30.94
CA PRO A 435 -3.55 -10.71 -30.51
C PRO A 435 -2.20 -11.16 -31.09
N ALA A 436 -2.13 -12.30 -31.75
CA ALA A 436 -0.92 -12.80 -32.40
C ALA A 436 -0.61 -12.13 -33.75
N GLN A 437 -1.58 -11.53 -34.44
CA GLN A 437 -1.37 -10.95 -35.76
C GLN A 437 -0.66 -9.60 -35.69
N ASP A 438 -1.03 -8.72 -34.75
CA ASP A 438 -0.42 -7.38 -34.63
C ASP A 438 1.05 -7.44 -34.21
N VAL A 439 1.40 -8.33 -33.28
CA VAL A 439 2.79 -8.51 -32.83
C VAL A 439 3.64 -9.11 -33.94
N LEU A 440 3.10 -10.03 -34.73
CA LEU A 440 3.79 -10.61 -35.89
C LEU A 440 3.99 -9.60 -37.02
N GLN A 441 3.06 -8.67 -37.22
CA GLN A 441 3.15 -7.60 -38.23
C GLN A 441 4.37 -6.70 -37.98
N TYR A 442 4.64 -6.32 -36.73
CA TYR A 442 5.74 -5.42 -36.38
C TYR A 442 7.02 -6.13 -35.91
N ALA A 443 7.05 -7.48 -35.92
CA ALA A 443 8.23 -8.25 -35.48
C ALA A 443 9.49 -7.95 -36.32
N LYS A 444 9.34 -7.58 -37.58
CA LYS A 444 10.44 -7.33 -38.50
C LYS A 444 10.87 -5.87 -38.60
N VAL A 445 10.25 -4.93 -37.90
CA VAL A 445 10.60 -3.49 -37.92
C VAL A 445 12.02 -3.32 -37.38
N PRO A 446 12.98 -2.75 -38.15
CA PRO A 446 14.30 -2.42 -37.63
C PRO A 446 14.26 -1.13 -36.81
N LEU A 447 15.18 -0.95 -35.85
CA LEU A 447 15.26 0.27 -35.06
C LEU A 447 15.67 1.48 -35.94
N ASP A 448 16.59 1.26 -36.88
CA ASP A 448 17.15 2.30 -37.73
C ASP A 448 16.15 2.86 -38.77
N ASP A 449 15.06 2.13 -39.02
CA ASP A 449 13.98 2.57 -39.96
C ASP A 449 12.92 3.43 -39.25
N LEU A 450 13.05 3.68 -37.93
CA LEU A 450 12.12 4.50 -37.17
C LEU A 450 12.48 5.99 -37.24
N ASP A 451 11.69 6.76 -37.97
CA ASP A 451 11.84 8.21 -38.08
C ASP A 451 11.30 8.91 -36.84
N ILE A 452 12.13 9.65 -36.11
CA ILE A 452 11.72 10.41 -34.93
C ILE A 452 10.95 11.67 -35.37
N VAL A 453 9.69 11.75 -34.97
CA VAL A 453 8.81 12.90 -35.27
C VAL A 453 8.95 13.97 -34.17
N ALA A 454 8.80 13.59 -32.89
CA ALA A 454 8.88 14.53 -31.78
C ALA A 454 9.09 13.79 -30.45
N THR A 455 9.57 14.49 -29.42
CA THR A 455 9.58 13.99 -28.03
C THR A 455 8.23 14.25 -27.39
N LEU A 456 7.58 13.18 -26.88
CA LEU A 456 6.29 13.25 -26.19
C LEU A 456 6.43 13.49 -24.69
N GLY A 457 7.54 13.02 -24.08
CA GLY A 457 7.77 13.16 -22.66
C GLY A 457 9.21 12.83 -22.27
N VAL A 458 9.68 13.41 -21.14
CA VAL A 458 11.01 13.18 -20.57
C VAL A 458 10.83 12.79 -19.11
N GLY A 459 11.43 11.67 -18.70
CA GLY A 459 11.38 11.15 -17.34
C GLY A 459 12.77 10.83 -16.76
N GLY A 460 12.81 10.35 -15.53
CA GLY A 460 14.06 10.05 -14.84
C GLY A 460 14.93 8.99 -15.53
N PHE A 461 14.31 8.00 -16.17
CA PHE A 461 15.05 6.91 -16.84
C PHE A 461 15.34 7.17 -18.31
N GLY A 462 14.73 8.18 -18.92
CA GLY A 462 14.89 8.47 -20.34
C GLY A 462 13.75 9.32 -20.90
N ARG A 463 13.34 9.05 -22.14
CA ARG A 463 12.34 9.83 -22.88
C ARG A 463 11.38 8.92 -23.65
N VAL A 464 10.24 9.45 -24.04
CA VAL A 464 9.30 8.85 -24.98
C VAL A 464 9.24 9.69 -26.23
N GLU A 465 9.46 9.08 -27.39
CA GLU A 465 9.46 9.72 -28.69
C GLU A 465 8.28 9.21 -29.52
N LEU A 466 7.63 10.09 -30.26
CA LEU A 466 6.75 9.71 -31.35
C LEU A 466 7.63 9.38 -32.55
N VAL A 467 7.51 8.15 -33.03
CA VAL A 467 8.26 7.67 -34.19
C VAL A 467 7.31 7.23 -35.28
N LYS A 468 7.75 7.33 -36.53
CA LYS A 468 7.03 6.90 -37.71
C LYS A 468 7.78 5.76 -38.38
N TRP A 469 7.04 4.75 -38.81
CA TRP A 469 7.52 3.70 -39.72
C TRP A 469 6.47 3.46 -40.79
N GLN A 470 6.83 3.72 -42.06
CA GLN A 470 5.87 3.77 -43.18
C GLN A 470 4.72 4.76 -42.89
N ASP A 471 3.47 4.30 -42.91
CA ASP A 471 2.30 5.12 -42.64
C ASP A 471 1.82 5.03 -41.17
N ASN A 472 2.51 4.24 -40.32
CA ASN A 472 2.14 4.01 -38.93
C ASN A 472 3.02 4.85 -37.98
N SER A 473 2.41 5.35 -36.91
CA SER A 473 3.13 5.99 -35.82
C SER A 473 3.14 5.13 -34.57
N PHE A 474 4.21 5.26 -33.75
CA PHE A 474 4.41 4.53 -32.51
C PHE A 474 4.98 5.43 -31.44
N ALA A 475 4.75 5.09 -30.18
CA ALA A 475 5.48 5.68 -29.06
C ALA A 475 6.70 4.81 -28.75
N LEU A 476 7.89 5.38 -28.80
CA LEU A 476 9.15 4.72 -28.50
C LEU A 476 9.69 5.20 -27.15
N LYS A 477 9.57 4.38 -26.12
CA LYS A 477 10.17 4.65 -24.79
C LYS A 477 11.64 4.27 -24.84
N CYS A 478 12.54 5.27 -24.68
CA CYS A 478 13.98 5.14 -24.74
C CYS A 478 14.55 5.21 -23.33
N LEU A 479 15.15 4.16 -22.80
CA LEU A 479 15.64 4.03 -21.43
C LEU A 479 17.18 3.92 -21.39
N LYS A 480 17.85 4.80 -20.63
CA LYS A 480 19.32 4.87 -20.52
C LYS A 480 19.86 3.68 -19.71
N LYS A 481 20.57 2.76 -20.35
CA LYS A 481 21.10 1.52 -19.73
C LYS A 481 21.99 1.81 -18.52
N LYS A 482 22.91 2.79 -18.63
CA LYS A 482 23.78 3.18 -17.53
C LYS A 482 23.03 3.68 -16.31
N HIS A 483 21.94 4.42 -16.51
CA HIS A 483 21.09 4.87 -15.42
C HIS A 483 20.36 3.72 -14.74
N ILE A 484 19.82 2.77 -15.52
CA ILE A 484 19.15 1.55 -15.00
C ILE A 484 20.11 0.74 -14.11
N VAL A 485 21.36 0.54 -14.56
CA VAL A 485 22.38 -0.19 -13.77
C VAL A 485 22.75 0.57 -12.50
N ASN A 486 23.00 1.89 -12.60
CA ASN A 486 23.37 2.73 -11.45
C ASN A 486 22.27 2.76 -10.37
N THR A 487 21.01 2.68 -10.77
CA THR A 487 19.84 2.68 -9.87
C THR A 487 19.33 1.28 -9.51
N ARG A 488 20.00 0.22 -10.01
CA ARG A 488 19.66 -1.20 -9.77
C ARG A 488 18.21 -1.54 -10.15
N GLN A 489 17.74 -1.03 -11.31
CA GLN A 489 16.36 -1.19 -11.77
C GLN A 489 16.19 -2.25 -12.88
N GLN A 490 17.19 -3.08 -13.14
CA GLN A 490 17.18 -4.07 -14.23
C GLN A 490 15.98 -5.03 -14.13
N GLU A 491 15.69 -5.56 -12.93
CA GLU A 491 14.55 -6.47 -12.71
C GLU A 491 13.22 -5.79 -12.99
N HIS A 492 13.08 -4.50 -12.64
CA HIS A 492 11.86 -3.74 -12.90
C HIS A 492 11.63 -3.56 -14.40
N ILE A 493 12.68 -3.26 -15.16
CA ILE A 493 12.59 -3.10 -16.63
C ILE A 493 12.24 -4.42 -17.32
N TYR A 494 12.81 -5.54 -16.90
CA TYR A 494 12.41 -6.87 -17.39
C TYR A 494 10.95 -7.22 -17.02
N SER A 495 10.54 -6.91 -15.79
CA SER A 495 9.17 -7.13 -15.34
C SER A 495 8.19 -6.28 -16.17
N GLU A 496 8.50 -5.00 -16.41
CA GLU A 496 7.72 -4.11 -17.27
C GLU A 496 7.55 -4.70 -18.66
N LYS A 497 8.66 -5.07 -19.33
CA LYS A 497 8.63 -5.73 -20.66
C LYS A 497 7.76 -6.97 -20.65
N ALA A 498 8.01 -7.91 -19.73
CA ALA A 498 7.32 -9.19 -19.68
C ALA A 498 5.80 -9.02 -19.46
N ILE A 499 5.42 -8.12 -18.55
CA ILE A 499 4.01 -7.82 -18.24
C ILE A 499 3.35 -7.17 -19.46
N MET A 500 3.93 -6.11 -20.02
CA MET A 500 3.32 -5.39 -21.15
C MET A 500 3.19 -6.28 -22.40
N MET A 501 4.20 -7.11 -22.71
CA MET A 501 4.13 -8.08 -23.83
C MET A 501 3.00 -9.11 -23.64
N SER A 502 2.68 -9.45 -22.38
CA SER A 502 1.59 -10.40 -22.05
C SER A 502 0.20 -9.76 -22.05
N CYS A 503 0.12 -8.42 -22.03
CA CYS A 503 -1.13 -7.68 -21.94
C CYS A 503 -1.79 -7.49 -23.30
N ASN A 504 -3.11 -7.76 -23.32
CA ASN A 504 -3.98 -7.43 -24.44
C ASN A 504 -5.33 -6.95 -23.89
N SER A 505 -5.44 -5.64 -23.64
CA SER A 505 -6.63 -4.99 -23.10
C SER A 505 -6.80 -3.62 -23.76
N PRO A 506 -8.01 -3.22 -24.15
CA PRO A 506 -8.25 -1.91 -24.75
C PRO A 506 -8.01 -0.74 -23.79
N PHE A 507 -7.85 -1.02 -22.49
CA PHE A 507 -7.60 -0.02 -21.42
C PHE A 507 -6.13 -0.02 -20.93
N ILE A 508 -5.24 -0.75 -21.64
CA ILE A 508 -3.80 -0.80 -21.35
C ILE A 508 -3.06 -0.54 -22.65
N ILE A 509 -1.99 0.27 -22.60
CA ILE A 509 -1.15 0.52 -23.76
C ILE A 509 -0.51 -0.76 -24.25
N LYS A 510 -0.59 -1.02 -25.54
CA LYS A 510 0.00 -2.20 -26.17
C LYS A 510 1.50 -2.00 -26.37
N LEU A 511 2.31 -2.97 -25.97
CA LEU A 511 3.72 -3.09 -26.33
C LEU A 511 3.84 -4.03 -27.55
N TYR A 512 4.42 -3.54 -28.63
CA TYR A 512 4.57 -4.30 -29.86
C TYR A 512 5.92 -5.01 -29.95
N LYS A 513 7.02 -4.30 -29.62
CA LYS A 513 8.38 -4.79 -29.76
C LYS A 513 9.35 -4.08 -28.84
N THR A 514 10.49 -4.71 -28.56
CA THR A 514 11.62 -4.10 -27.85
C THR A 514 12.87 -4.11 -28.72
N PHE A 515 13.78 -3.15 -28.50
CA PHE A 515 15.06 -3.06 -29.16
C PHE A 515 16.14 -2.69 -28.13
N LYS A 516 17.40 -2.83 -28.51
CA LYS A 516 18.54 -2.38 -27.73
C LYS A 516 19.72 -1.95 -28.61
N ASP A 517 20.52 -1.04 -28.11
CA ASP A 517 21.83 -0.68 -28.60
C ASP A 517 22.86 -0.65 -27.47
N THR A 518 24.01 -0.02 -27.64
CA THR A 518 25.07 0.07 -26.60
C THR A 518 24.69 1.01 -25.44
N ARG A 519 23.69 1.91 -25.60
CA ARG A 519 23.36 3.00 -24.65
C ARG A 519 21.94 2.91 -24.10
N TYR A 520 21.02 2.39 -24.91
CA TYR A 520 19.58 2.37 -24.59
C TYR A 520 18.98 0.98 -24.73
N VAL A 521 17.89 0.74 -24.00
CA VAL A 521 16.87 -0.23 -24.34
C VAL A 521 15.61 0.53 -24.74
N TYR A 522 14.84 -0.04 -25.69
CA TYR A 522 13.67 0.64 -26.30
C TYR A 522 12.43 -0.24 -26.20
N MET A 523 11.29 0.39 -25.99
CA MET A 523 9.96 -0.25 -26.01
C MET A 523 9.09 0.49 -27.03
N MET A 524 8.73 -0.18 -28.12
CA MET A 524 7.84 0.34 -29.17
C MET A 524 6.39 0.01 -28.82
N MET A 525 5.60 1.02 -28.57
CA MET A 525 4.24 0.93 -28.01
C MET A 525 3.20 1.62 -28.89
N GLU A 526 1.94 1.35 -28.59
CA GLU A 526 0.78 2.05 -29.16
C GLU A 526 0.86 3.56 -28.85
N PRO A 527 0.63 4.45 -29.83
CA PRO A 527 0.61 5.87 -29.60
C PRO A 527 -0.76 6.32 -29.06
N CYS A 528 -0.79 7.01 -27.93
CA CYS A 528 -1.99 7.60 -27.33
C CYS A 528 -1.95 9.12 -27.50
N LEU A 529 -2.35 9.61 -28.67
CA LEU A 529 -2.17 11.02 -29.07
C LEU A 529 -3.19 11.97 -28.44
N GLY A 530 -4.12 11.50 -27.61
CA GLY A 530 -5.04 12.34 -26.85
C GLY A 530 -4.42 13.07 -25.66
N GLY A 531 -3.15 12.74 -25.30
CA GLY A 531 -2.39 13.38 -24.23
C GLY A 531 -2.64 12.77 -22.85
N GLU A 532 -1.96 13.34 -21.84
CA GLU A 532 -2.03 12.88 -20.45
C GLU A 532 -3.31 13.38 -19.76
N LEU A 533 -3.97 12.51 -19.00
CA LEU A 533 -5.14 12.87 -18.20
C LEU A 533 -4.79 13.95 -17.16
N TRP A 534 -3.56 13.92 -16.63
CA TRP A 534 -3.04 14.92 -15.69
C TRP A 534 -3.00 16.33 -16.30
N THR A 535 -2.54 16.47 -17.56
CA THR A 535 -2.51 17.76 -18.26
C THR A 535 -3.91 18.34 -18.43
N ILE A 536 -4.88 17.50 -18.79
CA ILE A 536 -6.29 17.90 -18.94
C ILE A 536 -6.89 18.27 -17.57
N LEU A 537 -6.60 17.48 -16.51
CA LEU A 537 -7.04 17.76 -15.16
C LEU A 537 -6.47 19.09 -14.63
N ARG A 538 -5.18 19.33 -14.84
CA ARG A 538 -4.51 20.59 -14.50
C ARG A 538 -5.17 21.79 -15.17
N ASP A 539 -5.50 21.68 -16.44
CA ASP A 539 -6.06 22.79 -17.22
C ASP A 539 -7.52 23.07 -16.86
N ARG A 540 -8.31 22.04 -16.55
CA ARG A 540 -9.71 22.15 -16.10
C ARG A 540 -9.86 22.45 -14.61
N GLY A 541 -8.84 22.16 -13.80
CA GLY A 541 -8.82 22.29 -12.35
C GLY A 541 -9.49 21.13 -11.61
N SER A 542 -10.55 20.54 -12.15
CA SER A 542 -11.20 19.31 -11.64
C SER A 542 -12.22 18.81 -12.67
N PHE A 543 -12.61 17.56 -12.57
CA PHE A 543 -13.65 16.98 -13.42
C PHE A 543 -15.00 16.93 -12.69
N ASP A 544 -16.09 16.90 -13.48
CA ASP A 544 -17.42 16.60 -12.98
C ASP A 544 -17.59 15.10 -12.66
N ASP A 545 -18.72 14.75 -12.05
CA ASP A 545 -19.02 13.38 -11.65
C ASP A 545 -19.10 12.42 -12.85
N HIS A 546 -19.64 12.87 -13.98
CA HIS A 546 -19.77 12.05 -15.19
C HIS A 546 -18.41 11.73 -15.82
N THR A 547 -17.55 12.74 -15.99
CA THR A 547 -16.19 12.57 -16.51
C THR A 547 -15.33 11.70 -15.59
N THR A 548 -15.40 11.96 -14.27
CA THR A 548 -14.68 11.15 -13.29
C THR A 548 -15.12 9.69 -13.31
N ARG A 549 -16.42 9.44 -13.42
CA ARG A 549 -17.00 8.09 -13.49
C ARG A 549 -16.51 7.32 -14.70
N PHE A 550 -16.48 7.96 -15.87
CA PHE A 550 -15.96 7.36 -17.11
C PHE A 550 -14.47 7.01 -16.99
N CYS A 551 -13.63 7.96 -16.57
CA CYS A 551 -12.20 7.73 -16.39
C CYS A 551 -11.93 6.61 -15.36
N THR A 552 -12.63 6.65 -14.22
CA THR A 552 -12.54 5.60 -13.18
C THR A 552 -12.96 4.24 -13.72
N ALA A 553 -14.02 4.17 -14.54
CA ALA A 553 -14.51 2.92 -15.13
C ALA A 553 -13.47 2.30 -16.08
N CYS A 554 -12.76 3.10 -16.89
CA CYS A 554 -11.65 2.61 -17.73
C CYS A 554 -10.55 1.96 -16.86
N VAL A 555 -10.17 2.59 -15.74
CA VAL A 555 -9.18 2.04 -14.80
C VAL A 555 -9.69 0.76 -14.13
N VAL A 556 -10.98 0.70 -13.73
CA VAL A 556 -11.61 -0.51 -13.17
C VAL A 556 -11.55 -1.67 -14.18
N GLN A 557 -11.73 -1.43 -15.47
CA GLN A 557 -11.57 -2.45 -16.50
C GLN A 557 -10.11 -2.90 -16.66
N ALA A 558 -9.14 -1.95 -16.66
CA ALA A 558 -7.71 -2.28 -16.66
C ALA A 558 -7.33 -3.14 -15.45
N PHE A 559 -7.75 -2.78 -14.25
CA PHE A 559 -7.49 -3.55 -13.03
C PHE A 559 -8.22 -4.90 -13.00
N THR A 560 -9.44 -4.98 -13.54
CA THR A 560 -10.14 -6.27 -13.70
C THR A 560 -9.29 -7.23 -14.54
N TYR A 561 -8.66 -6.72 -15.61
CA TYR A 561 -7.78 -7.50 -16.48
C TYR A 561 -6.48 -7.91 -15.77
N LEU A 562 -5.79 -6.98 -15.11
CA LEU A 562 -4.49 -7.21 -14.45
C LEU A 562 -4.63 -8.14 -13.23
N HIS A 563 -5.55 -7.82 -12.31
CA HIS A 563 -5.78 -8.58 -11.09
C HIS A 563 -6.26 -10.00 -11.39
N GLY A 564 -7.08 -10.19 -12.44
CA GLY A 564 -7.47 -11.51 -12.94
C GLY A 564 -6.29 -12.36 -13.46
N ARG A 565 -5.11 -11.78 -13.63
CA ARG A 565 -3.86 -12.45 -14.05
C ARG A 565 -2.79 -12.48 -12.96
N GLY A 566 -3.14 -12.07 -11.75
CA GLY A 566 -2.22 -12.01 -10.61
C GLY A 566 -1.15 -10.93 -10.75
N ILE A 567 -1.45 -9.84 -11.48
CA ILE A 567 -0.57 -8.70 -11.70
C ILE A 567 -1.08 -7.53 -10.87
N ILE A 568 -0.19 -6.92 -10.08
CA ILE A 568 -0.40 -5.67 -9.34
C ILE A 568 0.31 -4.53 -10.07
N TYR A 569 -0.34 -3.35 -10.15
CA TYR A 569 0.16 -2.22 -10.93
C TYR A 569 1.04 -1.25 -10.13
N ARG A 570 0.61 -0.79 -8.95
CA ARG A 570 1.33 -0.03 -7.91
C ARG A 570 1.70 1.43 -8.20
N ASP A 571 1.40 1.99 -9.37
CA ASP A 571 1.68 3.41 -9.67
C ASP A 571 0.52 4.11 -10.38
N LEU A 572 -0.71 3.87 -9.91
CA LEU A 572 -1.88 4.57 -10.44
C LEU A 572 -1.82 6.05 -10.04
N LYS A 573 -1.90 6.94 -11.05
CA LYS A 573 -1.98 8.39 -10.92
C LYS A 573 -2.43 9.00 -12.25
N PRO A 574 -2.91 10.25 -12.29
CA PRO A 574 -3.35 10.89 -13.55
C PRO A 574 -2.25 11.01 -14.62
N GLU A 575 -0.97 11.09 -14.21
CA GLU A 575 0.20 11.14 -15.11
C GLU A 575 0.40 9.83 -15.89
N ASN A 576 -0.02 8.69 -15.31
CA ASN A 576 0.09 7.37 -15.92
C ASN A 576 -1.19 6.93 -16.67
N LEU A 577 -2.09 7.87 -16.95
CA LEU A 577 -3.31 7.68 -17.70
C LEU A 577 -3.28 8.53 -18.96
N LEU A 578 -3.27 7.87 -20.13
CA LEU A 578 -3.27 8.53 -21.44
C LEU A 578 -4.62 8.37 -22.12
N LEU A 579 -5.00 9.34 -22.92
CA LEU A 579 -6.18 9.25 -23.78
C LEU A 579 -5.79 8.75 -25.19
N ASP A 580 -6.54 7.79 -25.70
CA ASP A 580 -6.49 7.48 -27.12
C ASP A 580 -7.15 8.61 -27.95
N GLN A 581 -7.06 8.54 -29.25
CA GLN A 581 -7.63 9.56 -30.16
C GLN A 581 -9.17 9.67 -30.07
N ARG A 582 -9.87 8.66 -29.52
CA ARG A 582 -11.31 8.66 -29.30
C ARG A 582 -11.70 9.22 -27.93
N GLY A 583 -10.74 9.28 -26.98
CA GLY A 583 -10.94 9.75 -25.62
C GLY A 583 -11.07 8.65 -24.57
N TYR A 584 -10.81 7.38 -24.92
CA TYR A 584 -10.73 6.29 -23.96
C TYR A 584 -9.42 6.37 -23.18
N VAL A 585 -9.52 6.17 -21.85
CA VAL A 585 -8.37 6.21 -20.96
C VAL A 585 -7.64 4.88 -20.96
N LYS A 586 -6.34 4.91 -21.16
CA LYS A 586 -5.44 3.76 -21.14
C LYS A 586 -4.36 3.90 -20.07
N LEU A 587 -4.09 2.80 -19.38
CA LEU A 587 -3.04 2.71 -18.39
C LEU A 587 -1.69 2.53 -19.07
N CYS A 588 -0.71 3.38 -18.74
CA CYS A 588 0.67 3.31 -19.22
C CYS A 588 1.66 3.15 -18.06
N ASP A 589 2.93 3.07 -18.35
CA ASP A 589 4.06 2.97 -17.41
C ASP A 589 3.93 1.83 -16.37
N PHE A 590 4.43 0.66 -16.75
CA PHE A 590 4.41 -0.57 -15.94
C PHE A 590 5.70 -0.79 -15.14
N GLY A 591 6.53 0.25 -14.98
CA GLY A 591 7.81 0.18 -14.28
C GLY A 591 7.74 -0.34 -12.84
N PHE A 592 6.59 -0.18 -12.18
CA PHE A 592 6.35 -0.73 -10.84
C PHE A 592 5.40 -1.94 -10.84
N ALA A 593 4.90 -2.37 -11.99
CA ALA A 593 4.01 -3.52 -12.06
C ALA A 593 4.76 -4.83 -11.73
N LYS A 594 4.09 -5.75 -11.06
CA LYS A 594 4.66 -7.05 -10.69
C LYS A 594 3.63 -8.16 -10.79
N LYS A 595 4.04 -9.29 -11.37
CA LYS A 595 3.25 -10.52 -11.33
C LYS A 595 3.56 -11.26 -10.03
N ILE A 596 2.63 -11.25 -9.09
CA ILE A 596 2.78 -11.87 -7.77
C ILE A 596 2.02 -13.20 -7.65
N GLY A 597 1.07 -13.44 -8.57
CA GLY A 597 0.16 -14.59 -8.45
C GLY A 597 -0.94 -14.37 -7.40
N PHE A 598 -1.78 -15.40 -7.23
CA PHE A 598 -2.90 -15.32 -6.28
C PHE A 598 -2.47 -15.78 -4.90
N GLY A 599 -2.85 -15.02 -3.86
CA GLY A 599 -2.55 -15.35 -2.47
C GLY A 599 -1.10 -15.10 -2.04
N HIS A 600 -0.31 -14.43 -2.88
CA HIS A 600 1.05 -14.01 -2.55
C HIS A 600 1.12 -12.50 -2.34
N LYS A 601 2.13 -12.06 -1.57
CA LYS A 601 2.41 -10.63 -1.31
C LYS A 601 3.83 -10.27 -1.75
N THR A 602 4.03 -8.98 -1.98
CA THR A 602 5.34 -8.36 -2.24
C THR A 602 5.62 -7.30 -1.19
N TRP A 603 6.91 -6.97 -0.98
CA TRP A 603 7.37 -6.05 0.07
C TRP A 603 8.17 -4.86 -0.47
N THR A 604 8.40 -4.77 -1.79
CA THR A 604 9.13 -3.64 -2.37
C THR A 604 8.35 -2.34 -2.13
N PHE A 605 8.97 -1.37 -1.44
CA PHE A 605 8.39 -0.04 -1.30
C PHE A 605 8.45 0.68 -2.64
N CYS A 606 7.31 0.98 -3.24
CA CYS A 606 7.23 1.73 -4.50
C CYS A 606 5.86 2.39 -4.67
N GLY A 607 5.79 3.36 -5.55
CA GLY A 607 4.60 4.12 -5.89
C GLY A 607 4.82 5.62 -5.73
N THR A 608 3.78 6.39 -5.96
CA THR A 608 3.78 7.85 -5.81
C THR A 608 3.34 8.22 -4.40
N PRO A 609 4.05 9.08 -3.64
CA PRO A 609 3.83 9.31 -2.21
C PRO A 609 2.38 9.54 -1.81
N GLU A 610 1.63 10.35 -2.56
CA GLU A 610 0.23 10.67 -2.27
C GLU A 610 -0.74 9.50 -2.52
N TYR A 611 -0.30 8.48 -3.25
CA TYR A 611 -1.09 7.32 -3.70
C TYR A 611 -0.75 6.01 -2.99
N VAL A 612 0.36 6.00 -2.23
CA VAL A 612 0.85 4.77 -1.56
C VAL A 612 -0.13 4.33 -0.48
N ALA A 613 -0.45 3.03 -0.45
CA ALA A 613 -1.35 2.45 0.54
C ALA A 613 -0.65 2.29 1.91
N PRO A 614 -1.40 2.34 3.04
CA PRO A 614 -0.84 2.23 4.39
C PRO A 614 0.02 0.98 4.61
N GLU A 615 -0.37 -0.17 4.07
CA GLU A 615 0.38 -1.43 4.20
C GLU A 615 1.73 -1.41 3.49
N ILE A 616 1.90 -0.58 2.44
CA ILE A 616 3.20 -0.36 1.78
C ILE A 616 4.08 0.49 2.67
N ILE A 617 3.54 1.58 3.24
CA ILE A 617 4.26 2.48 4.15
C ILE A 617 4.74 1.71 5.38
N LEU A 618 3.87 0.88 5.95
CA LEU A 618 4.16 0.05 7.14
C LEU A 618 4.92 -1.25 6.81
N ASN A 619 5.23 -1.49 5.53
CA ASN A 619 5.92 -2.69 5.05
C ASN A 619 5.33 -4.00 5.59
N LYS A 620 3.97 -4.09 5.62
CA LYS A 620 3.22 -5.28 6.07
C LYS A 620 3.08 -6.36 4.99
N GLY A 621 3.68 -6.10 3.79
CA GLY A 621 3.44 -6.87 2.59
C GLY A 621 2.11 -6.50 1.93
N HIS A 622 2.11 -6.33 0.61
CA HIS A 622 0.96 -5.85 -0.15
C HIS A 622 0.68 -6.70 -1.39
N ASP A 623 -0.52 -6.59 -1.89
CA ASP A 623 -1.02 -7.22 -3.10
C ASP A 623 -1.91 -6.24 -3.88
N TYR A 624 -2.80 -6.71 -4.74
CA TYR A 624 -3.68 -5.87 -5.54
C TYR A 624 -4.67 -5.01 -4.73
N SER A 625 -4.80 -5.22 -3.42
CA SER A 625 -5.55 -4.32 -2.53
C SER A 625 -4.94 -2.91 -2.50
N ALA A 626 -3.63 -2.76 -2.75
CA ALA A 626 -2.97 -1.47 -2.85
C ALA A 626 -3.45 -0.66 -4.08
N ASP A 627 -3.72 -1.31 -5.22
CA ASP A 627 -4.28 -0.66 -6.40
C ASP A 627 -5.72 -0.17 -6.14
N VAL A 628 -6.47 -0.88 -5.30
CA VAL A 628 -7.82 -0.45 -4.88
C VAL A 628 -7.77 0.83 -4.04
N TRP A 629 -6.80 0.94 -3.13
CA TRP A 629 -6.54 2.19 -2.39
C TRP A 629 -6.24 3.34 -3.35
N SER A 630 -5.28 3.15 -4.26
CA SER A 630 -4.87 4.17 -5.23
C SER A 630 -6.02 4.60 -6.15
N LEU A 631 -6.97 3.70 -6.48
CA LEU A 631 -8.18 4.01 -7.23
C LEU A 631 -9.06 5.01 -6.48
N GLY A 632 -9.19 4.86 -5.17
CA GLY A 632 -9.93 5.81 -4.32
C GLY A 632 -9.27 7.19 -4.27
N ILE A 633 -7.92 7.23 -4.22
CA ILE A 633 -7.15 8.48 -4.27
C ILE A 633 -7.34 9.17 -5.64
N LEU A 634 -7.27 8.40 -6.74
CA LEU A 634 -7.52 8.91 -8.09
C LEU A 634 -8.91 9.54 -8.21
N MET A 635 -9.95 8.86 -7.74
CA MET A 635 -11.32 9.39 -7.76
C MET A 635 -11.42 10.74 -7.03
N PHE A 636 -10.81 10.83 -5.85
CA PHE A 636 -10.79 12.08 -5.08
C PHE A 636 -10.08 13.18 -5.86
N GLU A 637 -8.90 12.91 -6.42
CA GLU A 637 -8.11 13.89 -7.16
C GLU A 637 -8.80 14.33 -8.45
N LEU A 638 -9.42 13.44 -9.20
CA LEU A 638 -10.18 13.82 -10.41
C LEU A 638 -11.34 14.76 -10.07
N LEU A 639 -12.06 14.52 -8.96
CA LEU A 639 -13.18 15.36 -8.50
C LEU A 639 -12.73 16.69 -7.90
N THR A 640 -11.52 16.78 -7.35
CA THR A 640 -11.08 17.97 -6.60
C THR A 640 -9.95 18.74 -7.27
N GLY A 641 -9.16 18.09 -8.11
CA GLY A 641 -7.93 18.60 -8.70
C GLY A 641 -6.69 18.43 -7.82
N THR A 642 -6.84 17.85 -6.62
CA THR A 642 -5.74 17.60 -5.68
C THR A 642 -5.96 16.29 -4.95
N PRO A 643 -4.92 15.52 -4.61
CA PRO A 643 -5.07 14.30 -3.83
C PRO A 643 -5.51 14.60 -2.38
N PRO A 644 -6.16 13.65 -1.67
CA PRO A 644 -6.65 13.86 -0.31
C PRO A 644 -5.52 13.99 0.72
N PHE A 645 -4.36 13.42 0.42
CA PHE A 645 -3.18 13.44 1.27
C PHE A 645 -2.05 14.18 0.56
N SER A 646 -1.66 15.34 1.07
CA SER A 646 -0.55 16.12 0.52
C SER A 646 0.15 16.88 1.65
N GLY A 647 1.38 16.52 1.93
CA GLY A 647 2.26 17.17 2.91
C GLY A 647 3.30 18.05 2.22
N SER A 648 4.04 18.85 3.00
CA SER A 648 5.17 19.63 2.49
C SER A 648 6.37 18.77 2.09
N ASP A 649 6.37 17.51 2.49
CA ASP A 649 7.39 16.51 2.22
C ASP A 649 6.77 15.10 2.29
N PRO A 650 7.43 14.07 1.74
CA PRO A 650 6.89 12.72 1.70
C PRO A 650 6.55 12.13 3.08
N MET A 651 7.35 12.41 4.13
CA MET A 651 7.06 11.88 5.47
C MET A 651 5.78 12.43 6.06
N LYS A 652 5.51 13.73 5.85
CA LYS A 652 4.23 14.32 6.27
C LYS A 652 3.07 13.75 5.50
N THR A 653 3.25 13.49 4.19
CA THR A 653 2.24 12.81 3.37
C THR A 653 1.95 11.41 3.92
N TYR A 654 2.98 10.60 4.23
CA TYR A 654 2.81 9.27 4.82
C TYR A 654 2.11 9.32 6.18
N ASN A 655 2.48 10.25 7.05
CA ASN A 655 1.81 10.43 8.34
C ASN A 655 0.32 10.83 8.19
N LEU A 656 -0.04 11.59 7.14
CA LEU A 656 -1.44 11.89 6.82
C LEU A 656 -2.18 10.64 6.33
N ILE A 657 -1.56 9.84 5.47
CA ILE A 657 -2.12 8.57 4.97
C ILE A 657 -2.40 7.61 6.14
N LEU A 658 -1.48 7.50 7.10
CA LEU A 658 -1.62 6.63 8.28
C LEU A 658 -2.71 7.10 9.26
N LYS A 659 -3.20 8.35 9.15
CA LYS A 659 -4.40 8.83 9.88
C LYS A 659 -5.71 8.39 9.23
N GLY A 660 -5.64 7.84 8.01
CA GLY A 660 -6.78 7.31 7.29
C GLY A 660 -7.65 8.34 6.56
N ILE A 661 -8.48 7.84 5.64
CA ILE A 661 -9.36 8.67 4.79
C ILE A 661 -10.49 9.33 5.59
N ASP A 662 -10.84 8.80 6.74
CA ASP A 662 -11.90 9.36 7.60
C ASP A 662 -11.47 10.66 8.30
N ALA A 663 -10.16 10.92 8.40
CA ALA A 663 -9.59 12.18 8.88
C ALA A 663 -9.59 13.30 7.81
N VAL A 664 -9.90 12.98 6.54
CA VAL A 664 -9.91 13.95 5.44
C VAL A 664 -11.26 14.65 5.35
N GLU A 665 -11.25 15.98 5.25
CA GLU A 665 -12.45 16.75 4.97
C GLU A 665 -12.82 16.67 3.48
N PHE A 666 -14.01 16.14 3.20
CA PHE A 666 -14.51 16.02 1.82
C PHE A 666 -15.20 17.32 1.37
N PRO A 667 -14.73 17.97 0.30
CA PRO A 667 -15.36 19.16 -0.25
C PRO A 667 -16.81 18.88 -0.67
N ARG A 668 -17.71 19.87 -0.51
CA ARG A 668 -19.15 19.74 -0.84
C ARG A 668 -19.43 19.36 -2.29
N LYS A 669 -18.49 19.61 -3.21
CA LYS A 669 -18.61 19.23 -4.62
C LYS A 669 -18.55 17.71 -4.85
N ILE A 670 -18.03 16.93 -3.92
CA ILE A 670 -18.04 15.47 -4.00
C ILE A 670 -19.42 14.97 -3.59
N GLY A 671 -20.15 14.35 -4.52
CA GLY A 671 -21.47 13.79 -4.29
C GLY A 671 -21.45 12.65 -3.25
N LYS A 672 -22.58 12.44 -2.54
CA LYS A 672 -22.67 11.44 -1.45
C LYS A 672 -22.24 10.03 -1.88
N ASN A 673 -22.61 9.60 -3.10
CA ASN A 673 -22.29 8.27 -3.59
C ASN A 673 -20.80 8.13 -3.95
N ALA A 674 -20.17 9.18 -4.50
CA ALA A 674 -18.72 9.22 -4.74
C ALA A 674 -17.93 9.19 -3.42
N ASN A 675 -18.31 10.03 -2.45
CA ASN A 675 -17.72 10.03 -1.11
C ASN A 675 -17.80 8.63 -0.46
N HIS A 676 -18.98 8.01 -0.49
CA HIS A 676 -19.16 6.66 0.07
C HIS A 676 -18.26 5.63 -0.62
N LEU A 677 -18.10 5.69 -1.97
CA LEU A 677 -17.22 4.76 -2.68
C LEU A 677 -15.75 5.01 -2.34
N ILE A 678 -15.27 6.26 -2.35
CA ILE A 678 -13.90 6.61 -1.98
C ILE A 678 -13.56 6.07 -0.59
N LYS A 679 -14.43 6.30 0.41
CA LYS A 679 -14.23 5.78 1.78
C LYS A 679 -14.22 4.24 1.85
N LYS A 680 -14.96 3.56 0.97
CA LYS A 680 -14.95 2.09 0.86
C LYS A 680 -13.69 1.55 0.19
N LEU A 681 -13.10 2.31 -0.75
CA LEU A 681 -11.85 1.94 -1.44
C LEU A 681 -10.62 2.21 -0.56
N CYS A 682 -10.66 3.32 0.22
CA CYS A 682 -9.54 3.77 1.06
C CYS A 682 -9.69 3.33 2.53
N LYS A 683 -10.17 2.11 2.78
CA LYS A 683 -10.12 1.52 4.13
C LYS A 683 -8.67 1.23 4.53
N GLU A 684 -8.34 1.49 5.80
CA GLU A 684 -7.00 1.23 6.34
C GLU A 684 -6.65 -0.26 6.22
N ASN A 685 -7.55 -1.12 6.72
CA ASN A 685 -7.41 -2.57 6.56
C ASN A 685 -7.68 -2.98 5.10
N PRO A 686 -6.69 -3.56 4.38
CA PRO A 686 -6.86 -3.99 2.98
C PRO A 686 -8.04 -4.94 2.76
N SER A 687 -8.35 -5.81 3.74
CA SER A 687 -9.41 -6.80 3.65
C SER A 687 -10.82 -6.19 3.61
N GLU A 688 -10.99 -4.97 4.14
CA GLU A 688 -12.25 -4.24 4.15
C GLU A 688 -12.51 -3.42 2.88
N ARG A 689 -11.51 -3.29 2.00
CA ARG A 689 -11.63 -2.48 0.78
C ARG A 689 -12.61 -3.10 -0.20
N LEU A 690 -13.58 -2.30 -0.66
CA LEU A 690 -14.47 -2.70 -1.75
C LEU A 690 -13.63 -2.91 -3.02
N GLY A 691 -13.75 -4.07 -3.66
CA GLY A 691 -12.88 -4.45 -4.78
C GLY A 691 -11.79 -5.46 -4.42
N TYR A 692 -11.48 -5.63 -3.13
CA TYR A 692 -10.64 -6.71 -2.63
C TYR A 692 -11.47 -7.91 -2.12
N GLN A 693 -12.75 -7.69 -1.84
CA GLN A 693 -13.67 -8.67 -1.30
C GLN A 693 -13.98 -9.83 -2.29
N LYS A 694 -14.96 -10.68 -1.95
CA LYS A 694 -15.34 -11.93 -2.66
C LYS A 694 -15.42 -11.78 -4.18
N ASN A 695 -16.09 -10.74 -4.68
CA ASN A 695 -16.33 -10.56 -6.11
C ASN A 695 -15.29 -9.65 -6.79
N GLY A 696 -14.27 -9.19 -6.07
CA GLY A 696 -13.22 -8.33 -6.60
C GLY A 696 -13.77 -7.04 -7.21
N MET A 697 -13.25 -6.64 -8.36
CA MET A 697 -13.65 -5.41 -9.07
C MET A 697 -15.15 -5.34 -9.40
N ASN A 698 -15.88 -6.48 -9.44
CA ASN A 698 -17.32 -6.48 -9.68
C ASN A 698 -18.12 -5.83 -8.55
N ASP A 699 -17.60 -5.82 -7.31
CA ASP A 699 -18.26 -5.12 -6.21
C ASP A 699 -18.20 -3.60 -6.42
N ILE A 700 -17.12 -3.08 -6.99
CA ILE A 700 -16.99 -1.67 -7.40
C ILE A 700 -17.98 -1.35 -8.52
N LYS A 701 -18.08 -2.20 -9.55
CA LYS A 701 -19.01 -2.01 -10.69
C LYS A 701 -20.47 -1.95 -10.26
N LYS A 702 -20.86 -2.69 -9.20
CA LYS A 702 -22.21 -2.74 -8.63
C LYS A 702 -22.51 -1.61 -7.63
N HIS A 703 -21.51 -0.81 -7.26
CA HIS A 703 -21.71 0.26 -6.28
C HIS A 703 -22.69 1.34 -6.80
N LYS A 704 -23.47 1.96 -5.90
CA LYS A 704 -24.48 2.98 -6.24
C LYS A 704 -23.96 4.15 -7.07
N TRP A 705 -22.68 4.47 -6.99
CA TRP A 705 -22.06 5.52 -7.81
C TRP A 705 -22.01 5.17 -9.29
N PHE A 706 -21.94 3.88 -9.62
CA PHE A 706 -21.98 3.35 -10.98
C PHE A 706 -23.37 2.93 -11.44
N GLN A 707 -24.41 3.21 -10.66
CA GLN A 707 -25.77 2.85 -11.02
C GLN A 707 -26.17 3.48 -12.37
N GLY A 708 -26.62 2.66 -13.33
CA GLY A 708 -26.98 3.08 -14.69
C GLY A 708 -25.79 3.30 -15.61
N PHE A 709 -24.56 2.96 -15.19
CA PHE A 709 -23.38 3.03 -16.06
C PHE A 709 -23.34 1.85 -17.03
N ASP A 710 -23.12 2.15 -18.33
CA ASP A 710 -23.04 1.13 -19.38
C ASP A 710 -21.66 0.48 -19.44
N TRP A 711 -21.50 -0.60 -18.69
CA TRP A 711 -20.25 -1.37 -18.64
C TRP A 711 -19.99 -2.16 -19.92
N ASP A 712 -21.02 -2.62 -20.62
CA ASP A 712 -20.90 -3.37 -21.86
C ASP A 712 -20.49 -2.44 -22.99
N GLY A 713 -21.12 -1.28 -23.11
CA GLY A 713 -20.72 -0.23 -24.04
C GLY A 713 -19.28 0.28 -23.79
N LEU A 714 -18.87 0.40 -22.51
CA LEU A 714 -17.47 0.72 -22.19
C LEU A 714 -16.52 -0.38 -22.69
N THR A 715 -16.83 -1.65 -22.43
CA THR A 715 -15.96 -2.80 -22.77
C THR A 715 -15.82 -2.95 -24.27
N THR A 716 -16.90 -2.77 -25.02
CA THR A 716 -16.91 -2.79 -26.49
C THR A 716 -16.44 -1.47 -27.13
N GLN A 717 -16.14 -0.48 -26.29
CA GLN A 717 -15.75 0.89 -26.72
C GLN A 717 -16.80 1.57 -27.62
N SER A 718 -18.09 1.32 -27.38
CA SER A 718 -19.22 1.95 -28.07
C SER A 718 -19.80 3.15 -27.29
N THR A 719 -19.51 3.28 -25.98
CA THR A 719 -19.88 4.45 -25.18
C THR A 719 -19.08 5.67 -25.59
N GLN A 720 -19.73 6.80 -25.81
CA GLN A 720 -19.02 8.04 -26.17
C GLN A 720 -18.25 8.60 -24.97
N PRO A 721 -16.93 8.81 -25.07
CA PRO A 721 -16.13 9.43 -24.02
C PRO A 721 -16.53 10.90 -23.75
N PRO A 722 -16.50 11.36 -22.49
CA PRO A 722 -16.83 12.74 -22.12
C PRO A 722 -15.72 13.74 -22.49
N ILE A 723 -14.51 13.24 -22.73
CA ILE A 723 -13.37 14.02 -23.20
C ILE A 723 -12.96 13.45 -24.56
N VAL A 724 -13.20 14.21 -25.62
CA VAL A 724 -12.75 13.86 -26.96
C VAL A 724 -11.58 14.77 -27.33
N PRO A 725 -10.33 14.25 -27.38
CA PRO A 725 -9.17 15.05 -27.75
C PRO A 725 -9.21 15.42 -29.23
N ARG A 726 -8.61 16.55 -29.59
CA ARG A 726 -8.41 16.91 -31.01
C ARG A 726 -7.11 16.27 -31.48
N VAL A 727 -7.20 15.32 -32.39
CA VAL A 727 -6.05 14.67 -33.04
C VAL A 727 -6.23 14.80 -34.55
N ARG A 728 -5.33 15.54 -35.21
CA ARG A 728 -5.43 15.87 -36.64
C ARG A 728 -4.86 14.79 -37.55
N GLY A 729 -4.08 13.88 -36.97
CA GLY A 729 -3.45 12.79 -37.72
C GLY A 729 -2.45 11.99 -36.87
N PRO A 730 -1.84 10.96 -37.44
CA PRO A 730 -0.97 10.04 -36.68
C PRO A 730 0.32 10.67 -36.11
N ASN A 731 0.69 11.88 -36.60
CA ASN A 731 1.88 12.61 -36.14
C ASN A 731 1.54 13.86 -35.32
N ASP A 732 0.28 14.01 -34.87
CA ASP A 732 -0.15 15.19 -34.14
C ASP A 732 0.27 15.10 -32.65
N THR A 733 1.17 15.99 -32.26
CA THR A 733 1.66 16.11 -30.88
C THR A 733 1.09 17.31 -30.13
N SER A 734 0.02 17.93 -30.64
CA SER A 734 -0.54 19.16 -30.07
C SER A 734 -1.11 19.00 -28.65
N ASN A 735 -1.39 17.79 -28.23
CA ASN A 735 -1.87 17.46 -26.88
C ASN A 735 -0.73 17.17 -25.87
N PHE A 736 0.53 17.32 -26.25
CA PHE A 736 1.71 17.12 -25.41
C PHE A 736 2.48 18.45 -25.25
N ASP A 737 3.21 18.56 -24.15
CA ASP A 737 4.14 19.66 -23.94
C ASP A 737 5.29 19.59 -24.96
N LYS A 738 5.88 20.73 -25.31
CA LYS A 738 7.00 20.78 -26.23
C LYS A 738 8.31 20.58 -25.50
N TYR A 739 9.05 19.56 -25.92
CA TYR A 739 10.36 19.24 -25.37
C TYR A 739 11.44 19.56 -26.40
N SER A 740 12.57 20.11 -25.94
CA SER A 740 13.78 20.23 -26.77
C SER A 740 14.38 18.82 -26.96
N ARG A 741 14.94 18.61 -28.16
CA ARG A 741 15.66 17.34 -28.42
C ARG A 741 16.86 17.23 -27.48
N GLU A 742 17.00 16.07 -26.83
CA GLU A 742 18.17 15.78 -25.98
C GLU A 742 19.41 15.66 -26.88
N THR A 743 20.42 16.50 -26.62
CA THR A 743 21.70 16.51 -27.37
C THR A 743 22.77 15.66 -26.67
N ASP A 744 22.60 15.37 -25.38
CA ASP A 744 23.57 14.62 -24.59
C ASP A 744 23.52 13.14 -24.92
N ILE A 745 24.64 12.59 -25.34
CA ILE A 745 24.83 11.18 -25.62
C ILE A 745 25.23 10.48 -24.31
N PRO A 746 24.40 9.60 -23.76
CA PRO A 746 24.77 8.88 -22.54
C PRO A 746 25.94 7.94 -22.78
N PRO A 747 26.73 7.64 -21.74
CA PRO A 747 27.84 6.67 -21.86
C PRO A 747 27.33 5.26 -22.18
N GLU A 748 28.16 4.49 -22.83
CA GLU A 748 27.88 3.08 -23.13
C GLU A 748 27.81 2.24 -21.87
N GLU A 749 27.02 1.18 -21.94
CA GLU A 749 26.84 0.20 -20.87
C GLU A 749 27.05 -1.20 -21.43
N THR A 750 28.03 -1.92 -20.89
CA THR A 750 28.56 -3.17 -21.45
C THR A 750 28.51 -4.36 -20.48
N SER A 751 27.77 -4.27 -19.37
CA SER A 751 27.69 -5.36 -18.39
C SER A 751 26.91 -6.59 -18.89
N GLY A 752 26.19 -6.46 -20.02
CA GLY A 752 25.44 -7.55 -20.64
C GLY A 752 24.14 -7.92 -19.91
N TRP A 753 23.67 -7.09 -18.97
CA TRP A 753 22.42 -7.36 -18.25
C TRP A 753 21.20 -7.46 -19.19
N ASP A 754 21.27 -6.79 -20.34
CA ASP A 754 20.20 -6.72 -21.32
C ASP A 754 20.25 -7.79 -22.42
N THR A 755 21.02 -8.87 -22.24
CA THR A 755 21.26 -9.90 -23.28
C THR A 755 19.93 -10.44 -23.85
N ASP A 756 18.92 -10.66 -23.02
CA ASP A 756 17.60 -11.19 -23.39
C ASP A 756 16.51 -10.10 -23.52
N PHE A 757 16.91 -8.83 -23.65
CA PHE A 757 15.94 -7.73 -23.76
C PHE A 757 15.33 -7.57 -25.15
#